data_02d454bf27a5d1f1b879f4065a88ab43
#
_entry.id   02d454bf27a5d1f1b879f4065a88ab43
#
_cell.length_a   1.000
_cell.length_b   1.000
_cell.length_c   1.000
_cell.angle_alpha   90.00
_cell.angle_beta   90.00
_cell.angle_gamma   90.00
#
_symmetry.space_group_name_H-M   'P 1'
#
loop_
_entity.id
_entity.type
_entity.pdbx_description
1 polymer ?
#
loop_
_entity_poly.entity_id
_entity_poly.type
_entity_poly.pdbx_seq_one_letter_code
_entity_poly.pdbx_strand_id
1 'polypeptide(L)'
;MSVQRQLHKFGGSSLANPECYLRVADILKEYSAENDLVVVSAAGKTTNRLIEFLEGLDKDGRIAHEALQGLRQFQSELIESLLEGEVQTQLLASLHDEFSTLAELTAPLTDAQKAAVLGHGEVWSSRLLAALLSQQNVPAVAQDARAFLRAEAGTQPEVDRARSYPLIKEALAQHSHKRVVITGFMAQNEAGETVLLGRNGSDYSATVIGALAEVTTVTIWSDVAGVYSADPRLVSDACLLPLLRLDEASELARLAAPVLHSRTLQPVAQSTMDLSLKCSYQPESGSTRIERVLASGRGAKIITSLDEVLLIQLSFRHGHDFNKTQSDVLKSLQRAQLEPLSYEAQADQQKLRLAYTAEIATGALKYLQDLAVEAEIKLKEGYSLVAAVGAGVTKNANHCFGFYQKLKHAPVEFVSETESGLSLVAVLRRTDTEALVQLIHSQLFQAQKRVAVALCGKGNIGSSWLNLFATQKTELEKRHGMSFDLVAVVDSQTYWFDEKGIDAAAVADRFDEESIENDGAWLSRLGDLQGYDEAVVLDVTASKELAQRYVDIAQQGIHLISANKVAGSADSQYYHQVQDAFAKIGRYWLYNATVGAGLPINHTVRDLRESGDEIVALSGIFSGTLSWLFQQFDGSVPFNELVDLAWQQGLTEPDPRADLDGSDVMRKLVILARESGLDIEPDSVKVESLVPEELRSLSLDEFFDNGALLSEILQERLTKAQRDEQVLRYVARLEKNGKATVGVEALPREHALANLLPCDNIFAIESKWYKDNPLVIRGPGAGREVTAGAIQSDLNRLAGLF
;
A
#
# COMPACT_ATOMS: atom_id res chain seq x y z
N MET A 1 23.95 37.40 12.79
CA MET A 1 22.99 36.43 12.34
C MET A 1 21.73 36.66 13.15
N SER A 2 20.58 36.98 12.54
CA SER A 2 19.31 37.04 13.29
C SER A 2 19.02 35.68 13.87
N VAL A 3 18.84 35.59 15.18
CA VAL A 3 18.48 34.34 15.86
C VAL A 3 17.12 33.93 15.28
N GLN A 4 17.06 32.75 14.64
CA GLN A 4 15.82 32.20 14.07
C GLN A 4 14.92 31.77 15.24
N ARG A 5 13.86 32.55 15.47
CA ARG A 5 12.86 32.29 16.52
C ARG A 5 11.83 31.27 16.03
N GLN A 6 11.41 30.37 16.92
CA GLN A 6 10.32 29.43 16.69
C GLN A 6 9.16 29.67 17.67
N LEU A 7 8.01 29.08 17.38
CA LEU A 7 6.87 29.10 18.29
C LEU A 7 6.33 27.68 18.51
N HIS A 8 6.12 27.31 19.76
CA HIS A 8 5.57 26.04 20.20
C HIS A 8 4.19 26.23 20.78
N LYS A 9 3.16 25.51 20.32
CA LYS A 9 1.82 25.58 20.85
C LYS A 9 1.42 24.27 21.51
N PHE A 10 0.91 24.33 22.74
CA PHE A 10 0.42 23.19 23.48
C PHE A 10 -1.09 23.30 23.73
N GLY A 11 -1.83 22.23 23.39
CA GLY A 11 -3.27 22.11 23.63
C GLY A 11 -3.60 21.74 25.07
N GLY A 12 -4.90 21.82 25.42
CA GLY A 12 -5.36 21.51 26.77
C GLY A 12 -5.11 20.05 27.18
N SER A 13 -5.13 19.10 26.26
CA SER A 13 -4.77 17.70 26.52
C SER A 13 -3.30 17.54 26.92
N SER A 14 -2.39 18.33 26.31
CA SER A 14 -0.97 18.35 26.64
C SER A 14 -0.67 19.00 28.01
N LEU A 15 -1.66 19.66 28.64
CA LEU A 15 -1.56 20.36 29.93
C LEU A 15 -2.61 19.82 30.92
N ALA A 16 -3.07 18.58 30.76
CA ALA A 16 -4.24 18.07 31.49
C ALA A 16 -4.00 17.75 32.98
N ASN A 17 -2.76 17.51 33.39
CA ASN A 17 -2.36 17.10 34.74
C ASN A 17 -0.88 17.40 34.99
N PRO A 18 -0.35 17.20 36.19
CA PRO A 18 1.05 17.49 36.50
C PRO A 18 2.07 16.77 35.62
N GLU A 19 1.84 15.49 35.29
CA GLU A 19 2.71 14.70 34.40
C GLU A 19 2.80 15.31 33.01
N CYS A 20 1.66 15.81 32.49
CA CYS A 20 1.62 16.50 31.20
C CYS A 20 2.44 17.80 31.23
N TYR A 21 2.36 18.61 32.29
CA TYR A 21 3.16 19.83 32.46
C TYR A 21 4.67 19.53 32.51
N LEU A 22 5.07 18.50 33.25
CA LEU A 22 6.46 18.06 33.30
C LEU A 22 6.98 17.65 31.93
N ARG A 23 6.18 16.88 31.19
CA ARG A 23 6.50 16.48 29.81
C ARG A 23 6.64 17.69 28.89
N VAL A 24 5.73 18.66 28.96
CA VAL A 24 5.83 19.90 28.17
C VAL A 24 7.09 20.70 28.55
N ALA A 25 7.44 20.76 29.83
CA ALA A 25 8.69 21.40 30.26
C ALA A 25 9.93 20.68 29.69
N ASP A 26 9.93 19.34 29.66
CA ASP A 26 11.03 18.57 29.08
C ASP A 26 11.09 18.75 27.53
N ILE A 27 9.96 18.75 26.85
CA ILE A 27 9.89 19.09 25.40
C ILE A 27 10.48 20.48 25.14
N LEU A 28 10.15 21.48 25.95
CA LEU A 28 10.65 22.83 25.77
C LEU A 28 12.16 22.97 26.09
N LYS A 29 12.69 22.15 26.98
CA LYS A 29 14.16 22.08 27.23
C LYS A 29 14.90 21.55 26.00
N GLU A 30 14.34 20.52 25.37
CA GLU A 30 14.98 19.82 24.26
C GLU A 30 14.78 20.50 22.91
N TYR A 31 13.56 20.97 22.62
CA TYR A 31 13.16 21.45 21.29
C TYR A 31 13.04 22.97 21.16
N SER A 32 13.28 23.77 22.22
CA SER A 32 13.16 25.21 22.14
C SER A 32 14.42 25.99 22.58
N ALA A 33 14.66 27.17 21.99
CA ALA A 33 15.72 28.10 22.33
C ALA A 33 15.26 29.18 23.35
N GLU A 34 16.19 29.91 23.93
CA GLU A 34 15.90 30.92 24.97
C GLU A 34 14.92 32.03 24.54
N ASN A 35 14.85 32.35 23.29
CA ASN A 35 13.97 33.40 22.76
C ASN A 35 12.74 32.90 22.00
N ASP A 36 12.46 31.59 22.06
CA ASP A 36 11.30 31.04 21.45
C ASP A 36 10.00 31.42 22.18
N LEU A 37 8.90 31.36 21.43
CA LEU A 37 7.55 31.64 21.91
C LEU A 37 6.83 30.36 22.22
N VAL A 38 6.01 30.39 23.27
CA VAL A 38 5.17 29.23 23.65
C VAL A 38 3.74 29.73 23.80
N VAL A 39 2.81 29.13 23.06
CA VAL A 39 1.39 29.45 23.22
C VAL A 39 0.68 28.28 23.92
N VAL A 40 -0.07 28.57 24.95
CA VAL A 40 -0.77 27.56 25.74
C VAL A 40 -2.27 27.73 25.74
N SER A 41 -2.99 26.60 25.75
CA SER A 41 -4.41 26.51 26.03
C SER A 41 -4.68 26.37 27.52
N ALA A 42 -5.92 26.47 27.94
CA ALA A 42 -6.36 26.14 29.29
C ALA A 42 -6.04 24.68 29.66
N ALA A 43 -5.68 24.41 30.90
CA ALA A 43 -5.33 23.07 31.40
C ALA A 43 -6.53 22.11 31.36
N GLY A 44 -6.38 21.00 30.67
CA GLY A 44 -7.39 19.91 30.66
C GLY A 44 -8.79 20.40 30.26
N LYS A 45 -9.76 20.20 31.14
CA LYS A 45 -11.17 20.60 30.96
C LYS A 45 -11.54 21.93 31.62
N THR A 46 -10.57 22.80 31.91
CA THR A 46 -10.81 24.10 32.63
C THR A 46 -11.84 24.96 31.91
N THR A 47 -11.75 25.15 30.60
CA THR A 47 -12.71 25.96 29.82
C THR A 47 -14.13 25.40 29.93
N ASN A 48 -14.34 24.09 29.90
CA ASN A 48 -15.66 23.47 30.03
C ASN A 48 -16.27 23.76 31.43
N ARG A 49 -15.44 23.65 32.47
CA ARG A 49 -15.88 23.97 33.87
C ARG A 49 -16.21 25.46 34.05
N LEU A 50 -15.47 26.36 33.37
CA LEU A 50 -15.80 27.76 33.33
C LEU A 50 -17.14 28.04 32.61
N ILE A 51 -17.44 27.27 31.56
CA ILE A 51 -18.76 27.33 30.88
C ILE A 51 -19.83 26.82 31.85
N GLU A 52 -19.63 25.68 32.52
CA GLU A 52 -20.59 25.17 33.55
C GLU A 52 -20.83 26.19 34.68
N PHE A 53 -19.75 26.89 35.11
CA PHE A 53 -19.90 27.99 36.08
C PHE A 53 -20.81 29.12 35.56
N LEU A 54 -20.56 29.60 34.35
CA LEU A 54 -21.36 30.68 33.72
C LEU A 54 -22.80 30.25 33.50
N GLU A 55 -23.07 29.05 33.03
CA GLU A 55 -24.43 28.50 32.89
C GLU A 55 -25.13 28.33 34.26
N GLY A 56 -24.36 27.94 35.27
CA GLY A 56 -24.84 27.83 36.64
C GLY A 56 -25.29 29.18 37.22
N LEU A 57 -24.57 30.26 36.92
CA LEU A 57 -24.95 31.60 37.31
C LEU A 57 -26.33 32.02 36.75
N ASP A 58 -26.64 31.63 35.51
CA ASP A 58 -27.91 31.95 34.85
C ASP A 58 -29.06 31.02 35.30
N LYS A 59 -28.79 29.79 35.77
CA LYS A 59 -29.80 28.74 36.02
C LYS A 59 -29.96 28.37 37.51
N ASP A 60 -28.85 28.06 38.21
CA ASP A 60 -28.80 27.58 39.61
C ASP A 60 -27.45 27.93 40.25
N GLY A 61 -27.43 28.88 41.14
CA GLY A 61 -26.22 29.36 41.85
C GLY A 61 -25.47 28.25 42.61
N ARG A 62 -26.12 27.12 42.93
CA ARG A 62 -25.46 25.96 43.54
C ARG A 62 -24.55 25.24 42.53
N ILE A 63 -25.01 25.07 41.27
CA ILE A 63 -24.20 24.51 40.20
C ILE A 63 -22.96 25.39 39.95
N ALA A 64 -23.16 26.69 39.89
CA ALA A 64 -22.05 27.65 39.74
C ALA A 64 -21.01 27.50 40.86
N HIS A 65 -21.49 27.43 42.12
CA HIS A 65 -20.62 27.26 43.28
C HIS A 65 -19.80 25.95 43.23
N GLU A 66 -20.44 24.80 42.93
CA GLU A 66 -19.81 23.49 42.81
C GLU A 66 -18.76 23.47 41.68
N ALA A 67 -19.09 24.04 40.51
CA ALA A 67 -18.17 24.14 39.36
C ALA A 67 -16.94 24.99 39.73
N LEU A 68 -17.16 26.14 40.40
CA LEU A 68 -16.07 27.04 40.79
C LEU A 68 -15.15 26.42 41.88
N GLN A 69 -15.74 25.72 42.88
CA GLN A 69 -14.95 24.99 43.90
C GLN A 69 -14.13 23.87 43.31
N GLY A 70 -14.73 23.05 42.47
CA GLY A 70 -13.99 21.95 41.79
C GLY A 70 -12.86 22.46 40.89
N LEU A 71 -13.07 23.62 40.25
CA LEU A 71 -12.05 24.27 39.44
C LEU A 71 -10.91 24.84 40.27
N ARG A 72 -11.22 25.48 41.40
CA ARG A 72 -10.25 25.98 42.34
C ARG A 72 -9.37 24.87 42.91
N GLN A 73 -10.01 23.77 43.33
CA GLN A 73 -9.27 22.60 43.83
C GLN A 73 -8.30 22.07 42.77
N PHE A 74 -8.78 21.87 41.54
CA PHE A 74 -7.95 21.38 40.41
C PHE A 74 -6.75 22.28 40.13
N GLN A 75 -6.94 23.60 40.07
CA GLN A 75 -5.83 24.54 39.80
C GLN A 75 -4.85 24.62 40.98
N SER A 76 -5.32 24.54 42.23
CA SER A 76 -4.47 24.49 43.41
C SER A 76 -3.60 23.21 43.42
N GLU A 77 -4.21 22.04 43.17
CA GLU A 77 -3.50 20.75 43.06
C GLU A 77 -2.41 20.77 41.98
N LEU A 78 -2.66 21.40 40.82
CA LEU A 78 -1.63 21.57 39.79
C LEU A 78 -0.42 22.40 40.31
N ILE A 79 -0.69 23.52 40.95
CA ILE A 79 0.36 24.40 41.49
C ILE A 79 1.15 23.70 42.60
N GLU A 80 0.45 23.06 43.54
CA GLU A 80 1.06 22.36 44.66
C GLU A 80 1.91 21.17 44.26
N SER A 81 1.51 20.47 43.18
CA SER A 81 2.24 19.31 42.66
C SER A 81 3.46 19.68 41.81
N LEU A 82 3.51 20.88 41.24
CA LEU A 82 4.51 21.27 40.26
C LEU A 82 5.54 22.27 40.77
N LEU A 83 5.18 23.09 41.76
CA LEU A 83 6.00 24.19 42.24
C LEU A 83 6.30 24.04 43.73
N GLU A 84 7.40 24.69 44.18
CA GLU A 84 7.81 24.73 45.57
C GLU A 84 8.22 26.16 45.99
N GLY A 85 8.24 26.41 47.28
CA GLY A 85 8.78 27.64 47.87
C GLY A 85 7.95 28.90 47.65
N GLU A 86 8.62 30.06 47.50
CA GLU A 86 7.96 31.36 47.42
C GLU A 86 7.12 31.54 46.20
N VAL A 87 7.52 30.95 45.02
CA VAL A 87 6.80 31.02 43.75
C VAL A 87 5.45 30.27 43.84
N GLN A 88 5.42 29.10 44.49
CA GLN A 88 4.20 28.36 44.78
C GLN A 88 3.23 29.20 45.59
N THR A 89 3.73 29.80 46.71
CA THR A 89 2.92 30.63 47.62
C THR A 89 2.33 31.83 46.90
N GLN A 90 3.12 32.52 46.06
CA GLN A 90 2.64 33.70 45.30
C GLN A 90 1.59 33.32 44.27
N LEU A 91 1.75 32.20 43.55
CA LEU A 91 0.74 31.77 42.57
C LEU A 91 -0.56 31.30 43.23
N LEU A 92 -0.49 30.60 44.36
CA LEU A 92 -1.68 30.22 45.15
C LEU A 92 -2.41 31.42 45.69
N ALA A 93 -1.70 32.46 46.18
CA ALA A 93 -2.32 33.71 46.63
C ALA A 93 -3.04 34.43 45.48
N SER A 94 -2.37 34.61 44.33
CA SER A 94 -3.00 35.22 43.14
C SER A 94 -4.24 34.44 42.67
N LEU A 95 -4.14 33.09 42.65
CA LEU A 95 -5.26 32.22 42.31
C LEU A 95 -6.46 32.41 43.28
N HIS A 96 -6.17 32.50 44.58
CA HIS A 96 -7.22 32.73 45.60
C HIS A 96 -7.95 34.05 45.37
N ASP A 97 -7.25 35.15 45.10
CA ASP A 97 -7.85 36.47 44.86
C ASP A 97 -8.71 36.45 43.59
N GLU A 98 -8.25 35.79 42.52
CA GLU A 98 -9.02 35.65 41.29
C GLU A 98 -10.29 34.80 41.48
N PHE A 99 -10.21 33.68 42.19
CA PHE A 99 -11.40 32.90 42.54
C PHE A 99 -12.40 33.64 43.46
N SER A 100 -11.90 34.52 44.37
CA SER A 100 -12.73 35.37 45.17
C SER A 100 -13.52 36.38 44.32
N THR A 101 -12.80 36.99 43.34
CA THR A 101 -13.46 37.89 42.36
C THR A 101 -14.49 37.17 41.48
N LEU A 102 -14.19 35.93 41.01
CA LEU A 102 -15.15 35.14 40.24
C LEU A 102 -16.39 34.75 41.07
N ALA A 103 -16.23 34.50 42.38
CA ALA A 103 -17.35 34.13 43.27
C ALA A 103 -18.31 35.29 43.52
N GLU A 104 -17.88 36.56 43.32
CA GLU A 104 -18.72 37.77 43.47
C GLU A 104 -19.56 38.06 42.21
N LEU A 105 -19.33 37.36 41.10
CA LEU A 105 -20.07 37.59 39.85
C LEU A 105 -21.55 37.16 39.99
N THR A 106 -22.44 37.98 39.47
CA THR A 106 -23.90 37.69 39.44
C THR A 106 -24.47 37.91 38.04
N ALA A 107 -25.38 37.04 37.62
CA ALA A 107 -26.09 37.18 36.35
C ALA A 107 -27.08 38.39 36.37
N PRO A 108 -27.35 39.01 35.18
CA PRO A 108 -26.83 38.69 33.87
C PRO A 108 -25.41 39.27 33.59
N LEU A 109 -24.56 38.52 32.95
CA LEU A 109 -23.23 38.96 32.51
C LEU A 109 -23.26 39.38 31.02
N THR A 110 -22.51 40.44 30.67
CA THR A 110 -22.26 40.82 29.30
C THR A 110 -21.38 39.79 28.57
N ASP A 111 -21.40 39.75 27.25
CA ASP A 111 -20.55 38.87 26.49
C ASP A 111 -19.04 39.10 26.74
N ALA A 112 -18.65 40.36 26.93
CA ALA A 112 -17.27 40.71 27.29
C ALA A 112 -16.86 40.19 28.70
N GLN A 113 -17.78 40.22 29.68
CA GLN A 113 -17.55 39.64 31.00
C GLN A 113 -17.47 38.12 30.95
N LYS A 114 -18.33 37.46 30.18
CA LYS A 114 -18.26 36.00 29.93
C LYS A 114 -16.95 35.64 29.26
N ALA A 115 -16.52 36.41 28.28
CA ALA A 115 -15.23 36.21 27.61
C ALA A 115 -14.04 36.38 28.57
N ALA A 116 -14.08 37.33 29.44
CA ALA A 116 -13.04 37.55 30.46
C ALA A 116 -12.96 36.36 31.44
N VAL A 117 -14.11 35.82 31.89
CA VAL A 117 -14.15 34.61 32.73
C VAL A 117 -13.56 33.40 32.02
N LEU A 118 -13.95 33.16 30.78
CA LEU A 118 -13.44 32.02 30.02
C LEU A 118 -11.91 32.11 29.74
N GLY A 119 -11.38 33.32 29.64
CA GLY A 119 -9.93 33.55 29.40
C GLY A 119 -9.04 33.24 30.62
N HIS A 120 -9.55 33.04 31.81
CA HIS A 120 -8.73 32.72 32.98
C HIS A 120 -7.97 31.40 32.82
N GLY A 121 -8.54 30.42 32.14
CA GLY A 121 -7.88 29.11 31.93
C GLY A 121 -6.50 29.22 31.28
N GLU A 122 -6.36 30.04 30.25
CA GLU A 122 -5.11 30.28 29.53
C GLU A 122 -4.15 31.14 30.37
N VAL A 123 -4.65 32.08 31.15
CA VAL A 123 -3.85 32.90 32.07
C VAL A 123 -3.22 32.00 33.13
N TRP A 124 -3.99 31.14 33.79
CA TRP A 124 -3.46 30.21 34.80
C TRP A 124 -2.42 29.25 34.19
N SER A 125 -2.70 28.67 33.02
CA SER A 125 -1.76 27.79 32.34
C SER A 125 -0.45 28.47 31.96
N SER A 126 -0.49 29.70 31.45
CA SER A 126 0.71 30.44 31.03
C SER A 126 1.59 30.80 32.24
N ARG A 127 1.00 31.23 33.34
CA ARG A 127 1.72 31.56 34.59
C ARG A 127 2.34 30.31 35.19
N LEU A 128 1.58 29.21 35.29
CA LEU A 128 2.08 27.95 35.87
C LEU A 128 3.23 27.37 35.05
N LEU A 129 3.13 27.31 33.72
CA LEU A 129 4.18 26.78 32.87
C LEU A 129 5.43 27.66 32.92
N ALA A 130 5.30 28.99 32.89
CA ALA A 130 6.45 29.90 33.00
C ALA A 130 7.15 29.78 34.34
N ALA A 131 6.42 29.63 35.45
CA ALA A 131 6.96 29.41 36.78
C ALA A 131 7.67 28.06 36.88
N LEU A 132 7.09 26.96 36.36
CA LEU A 132 7.68 25.64 36.34
C LEU A 132 9.00 25.62 35.54
N LEU A 133 9.03 26.23 34.35
CA LEU A 133 10.26 26.34 33.55
C LEU A 133 11.35 27.09 34.29
N SER A 134 10.99 28.25 34.90
CA SER A 134 11.92 29.07 35.65
C SER A 134 12.51 28.34 36.88
N GLN A 135 11.69 27.59 37.63
CA GLN A 135 12.11 26.74 38.72
C GLN A 135 13.07 25.62 38.27
N GLN A 136 12.92 25.14 37.02
CA GLN A 136 13.82 24.16 36.41
C GLN A 136 15.04 24.78 35.70
N ASN A 137 15.40 26.04 36.01
CA ASN A 137 16.50 26.80 35.42
C ASN A 137 16.36 27.05 33.91
N VAL A 138 15.12 27.08 33.38
CA VAL A 138 14.79 27.46 32.02
C VAL A 138 14.15 28.84 32.06
N PRO A 139 14.86 29.94 31.70
CA PRO A 139 14.33 31.27 31.81
C PRO A 139 13.04 31.45 31.00
N ALA A 140 11.94 31.75 31.68
CA ALA A 140 10.63 31.91 31.06
C ALA A 140 9.82 33.04 31.72
N VAL A 141 8.85 33.62 30.97
CA VAL A 141 7.97 34.67 31.47
C VAL A 141 6.59 34.47 30.88
N ALA A 142 5.55 34.61 31.68
CA ALA A 142 4.15 34.60 31.21
C ALA A 142 3.78 35.96 30.60
N GLN A 143 3.09 35.94 29.48
CA GLN A 143 2.60 37.12 28.76
C GLN A 143 1.14 36.92 28.36
N ASP A 144 0.28 37.88 28.72
CA ASP A 144 -1.11 37.88 28.29
C ASP A 144 -1.23 38.43 26.88
N ALA A 145 -1.87 37.67 25.98
CA ALA A 145 -2.04 38.03 24.57
C ALA A 145 -2.89 39.31 24.38
N ARG A 146 -3.79 39.61 25.32
CA ARG A 146 -4.60 40.86 25.31
C ARG A 146 -3.74 42.13 25.35
N ALA A 147 -2.52 42.07 25.84
CA ALA A 147 -1.61 43.18 25.81
C ALA A 147 -1.26 43.64 24.37
N PHE A 148 -1.25 42.73 23.40
CA PHE A 148 -0.79 43.02 22.05
C PHE A 148 -1.71 42.54 20.92
N LEU A 149 -2.60 41.54 21.13
CA LEU A 149 -3.57 41.12 20.10
C LEU A 149 -4.82 41.99 20.12
N ARG A 150 -5.21 42.51 18.98
CA ARG A 150 -6.43 43.31 18.76
C ARG A 150 -7.39 42.55 17.86
N ALA A 151 -8.67 42.44 18.28
CA ALA A 151 -9.74 41.84 17.50
C ALA A 151 -11.09 42.44 17.92
N GLU A 152 -12.03 42.56 17.00
CA GLU A 152 -13.39 42.94 17.30
C GLU A 152 -14.30 41.73 17.55
N ALA A 153 -15.28 41.89 18.40
CA ALA A 153 -16.22 40.81 18.72
C ALA A 153 -17.05 40.41 17.49
N GLY A 154 -17.27 39.10 17.31
CA GLY A 154 -18.04 38.58 16.20
C GLY A 154 -18.21 37.06 16.31
N THR A 155 -18.84 36.44 15.32
CA THR A 155 -19.06 34.99 15.29
C THR A 155 -17.72 34.22 15.16
N GLN A 156 -16.79 34.76 14.35
CA GLN A 156 -15.43 34.27 14.17
C GLN A 156 -14.45 35.45 14.16
N PRO A 157 -14.06 35.99 15.33
CA PRO A 157 -13.23 37.19 15.43
C PRO A 157 -11.88 36.97 14.75
N GLU A 158 -11.50 37.88 13.87
CA GLU A 158 -10.19 37.92 13.24
C GLU A 158 -9.28 38.94 13.94
N VAL A 159 -7.99 38.59 14.06
CA VAL A 159 -6.99 39.48 14.64
C VAL A 159 -6.63 40.59 13.64
N ASP A 160 -6.77 41.85 14.06
CA ASP A 160 -6.28 42.99 13.32
C ASP A 160 -4.75 43.03 13.37
N ARG A 161 -4.14 42.56 12.30
CA ARG A 161 -2.67 42.43 12.18
C ARG A 161 -1.98 43.79 12.17
N ALA A 162 -2.58 44.80 11.55
CA ALA A 162 -1.96 46.11 11.44
C ALA A 162 -1.83 46.80 12.81
N ARG A 163 -2.86 46.63 13.65
CA ARG A 163 -2.85 47.16 15.02
C ARG A 163 -2.01 46.32 15.98
N SER A 164 -2.00 45.02 15.80
CA SER A 164 -1.30 44.06 16.69
C SER A 164 0.22 44.05 16.45
N TYR A 165 0.68 44.25 15.22
CA TYR A 165 2.08 44.14 14.84
C TYR A 165 3.05 45.03 15.65
N PRO A 166 2.84 46.37 15.82
CA PRO A 166 3.71 47.17 16.61
C PRO A 166 3.69 46.79 18.11
N LEU A 167 2.55 46.41 18.65
CA LEU A 167 2.39 46.03 20.05
C LEU A 167 3.13 44.75 20.40
N ILE A 168 3.07 43.72 19.55
CA ILE A 168 3.79 42.48 19.79
C ILE A 168 5.31 42.69 19.68
N LYS A 169 5.80 43.50 18.78
CA LYS A 169 7.23 43.84 18.67
C LYS A 169 7.75 44.51 19.94
N GLU A 170 7.00 45.47 20.47
CA GLU A 170 7.33 46.13 21.71
C GLU A 170 7.33 45.15 22.91
N ALA A 171 6.28 44.34 23.08
CA ALA A 171 6.17 43.35 24.12
C ALA A 171 7.31 42.31 24.11
N LEU A 172 7.68 41.81 22.93
CA LEU A 172 8.72 40.80 22.78
C LEU A 172 10.15 41.38 22.95
N ALA A 173 10.35 42.66 22.66
CA ALA A 173 11.65 43.30 22.82
C ALA A 173 12.10 43.35 24.30
N GLN A 174 11.14 43.35 25.24
CA GLN A 174 11.41 43.35 26.70
C GLN A 174 11.93 41.99 27.22
N HIS A 175 11.82 40.92 26.43
CA HIS A 175 12.06 39.54 26.87
C HIS A 175 13.04 38.77 25.97
N SER A 176 14.07 39.44 25.42
CA SER A 176 14.99 38.88 24.40
C SER A 176 15.82 37.66 24.84
N HIS A 177 15.89 37.36 26.14
CA HIS A 177 16.66 36.22 26.68
C HIS A 177 15.80 35.28 27.52
N LYS A 178 14.49 35.24 27.26
CA LYS A 178 13.56 34.37 27.98
C LYS A 178 12.57 33.76 26.97
N ARG A 179 12.14 32.54 27.23
CA ARG A 179 10.97 31.98 26.56
C ARG A 179 9.73 32.76 27.01
N VAL A 180 8.93 33.19 26.06
CA VAL A 180 7.68 33.92 26.37
C VAL A 180 6.49 32.96 26.26
N VAL A 181 5.89 32.63 27.41
CA VAL A 181 4.70 31.76 27.49
C VAL A 181 3.46 32.62 27.38
N ILE A 182 2.77 32.54 26.26
CA ILE A 182 1.68 33.44 25.85
C ILE A 182 0.34 32.72 25.98
N THR A 183 -0.69 33.44 26.46
CA THR A 183 -2.05 32.92 26.47
C THR A 183 -2.59 32.76 25.05
N GLY A 184 -3.15 31.60 24.72
CA GLY A 184 -3.92 31.40 23.48
C GLY A 184 -5.35 31.93 23.57
N PHE A 185 -6.16 31.72 22.55
CA PHE A 185 -7.63 31.87 22.55
C PHE A 185 -8.20 33.29 22.68
N MET A 186 -7.45 34.29 23.14
CA MET A 186 -7.99 35.62 23.47
C MET A 186 -7.23 36.77 22.82
N ALA A 187 -7.95 37.90 22.66
CA ALA A 187 -7.48 39.21 22.22
C ALA A 187 -8.22 40.32 22.99
N GLN A 188 -7.95 41.56 22.63
CA GLN A 188 -8.63 42.76 23.21
C GLN A 188 -9.24 43.59 22.09
N ASN A 189 -10.47 44.12 22.31
CA ASN A 189 -11.11 45.08 21.40
C ASN A 189 -10.66 46.55 21.69
N GLU A 190 -11.18 47.49 20.94
CA GLU A 190 -10.86 48.95 21.11
C GLU A 190 -11.35 49.48 22.49
N ALA A 191 -12.39 48.93 23.04
CA ALA A 191 -12.88 49.32 24.37
C ALA A 191 -12.09 48.75 25.55
N GLY A 192 -11.03 47.90 25.26
CA GLY A 192 -10.26 47.28 26.29
C GLY A 192 -10.86 45.98 26.83
N GLU A 193 -11.92 45.48 26.20
CA GLU A 193 -12.65 44.29 26.64
C GLU A 193 -12.05 43.00 26.00
N THR A 194 -12.20 41.88 26.71
CA THR A 194 -11.74 40.58 26.23
C THR A 194 -12.60 40.08 25.08
N VAL A 195 -11.93 39.62 23.99
CA VAL A 195 -12.54 38.96 22.86
C VAL A 195 -11.98 37.57 22.75
N LEU A 196 -12.86 36.56 22.69
CA LEU A 196 -12.46 35.15 22.44
C LEU A 196 -12.36 34.88 20.94
N LEU A 197 -11.33 34.20 20.50
CA LEU A 197 -11.07 33.94 19.08
C LEU A 197 -11.84 32.71 18.53
N GLY A 198 -12.78 32.15 19.32
CA GLY A 198 -13.66 31.08 18.90
C GLY A 198 -13.03 29.69 18.89
N ARG A 199 -13.68 28.72 18.22
CA ARG A 199 -13.25 27.33 18.16
C ARG A 199 -11.83 27.22 17.59
N ASN A 200 -10.99 26.35 18.16
CA ASN A 200 -9.55 26.21 17.83
C ASN A 200 -8.77 27.54 17.96
N GLY A 201 -9.26 28.48 18.80
CA GLY A 201 -8.68 29.80 18.94
C GLY A 201 -7.23 29.82 19.39
N SER A 202 -6.77 28.83 20.16
CA SER A 202 -5.36 28.76 20.57
C SER A 202 -4.42 28.36 19.43
N ASP A 203 -4.86 27.48 18.48
CA ASP A 203 -4.09 27.14 17.28
C ASP A 203 -4.03 28.36 16.34
N TYR A 204 -5.16 29.04 16.17
CA TYR A 204 -5.23 30.27 15.41
C TYR A 204 -4.37 31.39 16.05
N SER A 205 -4.42 31.57 17.38
CA SER A 205 -3.52 32.51 18.11
C SER A 205 -2.05 32.21 17.82
N ALA A 206 -1.66 30.93 17.90
CA ALA A 206 -0.28 30.51 17.70
C ALA A 206 0.22 30.88 16.30
N THR A 207 -0.57 30.61 15.24
CA THR A 207 -0.18 30.94 13.87
C THR A 207 -0.21 32.45 13.59
N VAL A 208 -1.15 33.21 14.17
CA VAL A 208 -1.20 34.67 14.07
C VAL A 208 -0.01 35.31 14.79
N ILE A 209 0.25 34.89 16.03
CA ILE A 209 1.41 35.36 16.81
C ILE A 209 2.71 35.02 16.09
N GLY A 210 2.82 33.80 15.56
CA GLY A 210 3.97 33.37 14.77
C GLY A 210 4.20 34.27 13.54
N ALA A 211 3.15 34.60 12.81
CA ALA A 211 3.23 35.48 11.65
C ALA A 211 3.61 36.91 12.01
N LEU A 212 3.03 37.47 13.12
CA LEU A 212 3.33 38.80 13.61
C LEU A 212 4.75 38.91 14.22
N ALA A 213 5.23 37.85 14.86
CA ALA A 213 6.58 37.77 15.44
C ALA A 213 7.66 37.35 14.42
N GLU A 214 7.26 37.08 13.15
CA GLU A 214 8.12 36.69 12.05
C GLU A 214 8.96 35.42 12.39
N VAL A 215 8.32 34.43 13.03
CA VAL A 215 8.99 33.16 13.37
C VAL A 215 9.23 32.33 12.10
N THR A 216 10.24 31.44 12.15
CA THR A 216 10.52 30.54 11.03
C THR A 216 9.57 29.35 10.97
N THR A 217 9.16 28.86 12.13
CA THR A 217 8.31 27.66 12.25
C THR A 217 7.35 27.79 13.43
N VAL A 218 6.11 27.39 13.24
CA VAL A 218 5.14 27.15 14.32
C VAL A 218 4.98 25.64 14.46
N THR A 219 5.22 25.10 15.66
CA THR A 219 4.99 23.69 15.98
C THR A 219 3.76 23.56 16.87
N ILE A 220 2.72 22.86 16.37
CA ILE A 220 1.54 22.48 17.15
C ILE A 220 1.78 21.10 17.75
N TRP A 221 1.84 21.04 19.08
CA TRP A 221 1.94 19.82 19.85
C TRP A 221 0.55 19.31 20.23
N SER A 222 0.20 18.10 19.74
CA SER A 222 -1.09 17.47 19.88
C SER A 222 -0.97 16.08 20.52
N ASP A 223 -2.05 15.32 20.53
CA ASP A 223 -2.10 13.90 20.91
C ASP A 223 -1.73 12.95 19.76
N VAL A 224 -1.59 13.49 18.54
CA VAL A 224 -1.20 12.72 17.34
C VAL A 224 0.10 13.28 16.74
N ALA A 225 0.89 12.42 16.07
CA ALA A 225 2.19 12.82 15.49
C ALA A 225 2.07 13.76 14.29
N GLY A 226 0.90 13.81 13.64
CA GLY A 226 0.67 14.64 12.46
C GLY A 226 -0.49 14.15 11.62
N VAL A 227 -0.40 14.38 10.31
CA VAL A 227 -1.39 13.95 9.33
C VAL A 227 -1.03 12.56 8.81
N TYR A 228 -1.99 11.65 8.82
CA TYR A 228 -1.86 10.29 8.30
C TYR A 228 -2.61 10.13 6.97
N SER A 229 -2.26 9.08 6.23
CA SER A 229 -2.94 8.74 4.96
C SER A 229 -4.43 8.38 5.13
N ALA A 230 -4.83 8.00 6.34
CA ALA A 230 -6.22 7.92 6.84
C ALA A 230 -6.18 8.03 8.38
N ASP A 231 -7.33 8.05 9.04
CA ASP A 231 -7.39 7.97 10.51
C ASP A 231 -6.81 6.63 10.98
N PRO A 232 -5.71 6.61 11.76
CA PRO A 232 -5.07 5.36 12.21
C PRO A 232 -5.95 4.54 13.17
N ARG A 233 -7.01 5.13 13.71
CA ARG A 233 -8.00 4.40 14.53
C ARG A 233 -8.93 3.56 13.66
N LEU A 234 -9.12 3.95 12.40
CA LEU A 234 -9.97 3.26 11.41
C LEU A 234 -9.15 2.34 10.51
N VAL A 235 -7.94 2.73 10.15
CA VAL A 235 -7.08 2.04 9.19
C VAL A 235 -5.74 1.72 9.86
N SER A 236 -5.50 0.44 10.14
CA SER A 236 -4.27 -0.02 10.81
C SER A 236 -2.98 0.29 10.03
N ASP A 237 -3.09 0.32 8.70
CA ASP A 237 -1.97 0.54 7.77
C ASP A 237 -1.81 2.02 7.37
N ALA A 238 -2.51 2.93 8.08
CA ALA A 238 -2.38 4.36 7.84
C ALA A 238 -0.95 4.83 8.15
N CYS A 239 -0.31 5.47 7.18
CA CYS A 239 1.06 5.96 7.28
C CYS A 239 1.09 7.45 7.65
N LEU A 240 2.00 7.83 8.57
CA LEU A 240 2.29 9.23 8.86
C LEU A 240 2.91 9.90 7.63
N LEU A 241 2.38 11.05 7.23
CA LEU A 241 2.90 11.86 6.13
C LEU A 241 3.94 12.85 6.68
N PRO A 242 5.24 12.66 6.42
CA PRO A 242 6.27 13.54 6.97
C PRO A 242 6.22 14.96 6.37
N LEU A 243 5.70 15.07 5.15
CA LEU A 243 5.59 16.32 4.40
C LEU A 243 4.21 16.44 3.73
N LEU A 244 3.61 17.63 3.84
CA LEU A 244 2.33 17.95 3.21
C LEU A 244 2.42 19.36 2.61
N ARG A 245 1.81 19.56 1.44
CA ARG A 245 1.72 20.91 0.84
C ARG A 245 0.66 21.73 1.57
N LEU A 246 0.86 23.04 1.64
CA LEU A 246 -0.08 23.94 2.29
C LEU A 246 -1.47 23.94 1.64
N ASP A 247 -1.54 23.78 0.32
CA ASP A 247 -2.82 23.69 -0.39
C ASP A 247 -3.54 22.36 -0.11
N GLU A 248 -2.81 21.23 0.00
CA GLU A 248 -3.37 19.94 0.42
C GLU A 248 -3.87 19.99 1.89
N ALA A 249 -3.10 20.62 2.78
CA ALA A 249 -3.50 20.83 4.16
C ALA A 249 -4.76 21.72 4.27
N SER A 250 -4.86 22.78 3.43
CA SER A 250 -6.02 23.66 3.38
C SER A 250 -7.26 22.92 2.85
N GLU A 251 -7.10 22.06 1.86
CA GLU A 251 -8.18 21.23 1.35
C GLU A 251 -8.66 20.21 2.38
N LEU A 252 -7.73 19.56 3.09
CA LEU A 252 -8.06 18.65 4.20
C LEU A 252 -8.83 19.36 5.31
N ALA A 253 -8.38 20.55 5.71
CA ALA A 253 -9.05 21.37 6.72
C ALA A 253 -10.45 21.83 6.26
N ARG A 254 -10.64 22.11 4.97
CA ARG A 254 -11.93 22.46 4.38
C ARG A 254 -12.92 21.29 4.46
N LEU A 255 -12.45 20.07 4.30
CA LEU A 255 -13.24 18.84 4.40
C LEU A 255 -13.47 18.39 5.86
N ALA A 256 -13.28 19.29 6.81
CA ALA A 256 -13.54 19.11 8.24
C ALA A 256 -12.76 17.96 8.91
N ALA A 257 -11.57 17.65 8.43
CA ALA A 257 -10.68 16.70 9.10
C ALA A 257 -10.27 17.23 10.49
N PRO A 258 -10.31 16.40 11.54
CA PRO A 258 -10.16 16.86 12.93
C PRO A 258 -8.76 17.39 13.29
N VAL A 259 -7.74 17.11 12.49
CA VAL A 259 -6.33 17.41 12.82
C VAL A 259 -5.94 18.86 12.49
N LEU A 260 -6.59 19.50 11.51
CA LEU A 260 -6.29 20.85 11.03
C LEU A 260 -7.54 21.67 10.84
N HIS A 261 -7.45 22.96 11.15
CA HIS A 261 -8.55 23.91 10.94
C HIS A 261 -8.14 25.00 9.93
N SER A 262 -9.05 25.38 9.02
CA SER A 262 -8.79 26.36 7.97
C SER A 262 -8.25 27.71 8.50
N ARG A 263 -8.80 28.20 9.62
CA ARG A 263 -8.33 29.43 10.28
C ARG A 263 -6.89 29.36 10.75
N THR A 264 -6.43 28.18 11.20
CA THR A 264 -5.03 27.97 11.62
C THR A 264 -4.05 28.09 10.44
N LEU A 265 -4.49 27.69 9.25
CA LEU A 265 -3.66 27.72 8.03
C LEU A 265 -3.62 29.11 7.34
N GLN A 266 -4.64 29.96 7.57
CA GLN A 266 -4.71 31.28 6.95
C GLN A 266 -3.49 32.18 7.27
N PRO A 267 -3.04 32.36 8.54
CA PRO A 267 -1.82 33.10 8.84
C PRO A 267 -0.54 32.46 8.23
N VAL A 268 -0.49 31.13 8.18
CA VAL A 268 0.61 30.40 7.52
C VAL A 268 0.65 30.74 6.03
N ALA A 269 -0.50 30.75 5.36
CA ALA A 269 -0.58 31.09 3.94
C ALA A 269 -0.14 32.53 3.62
N GLN A 270 -0.26 33.45 4.56
CA GLN A 270 0.04 34.87 4.40
C GLN A 270 1.40 35.30 4.97
N SER A 271 2.23 34.35 5.43
CA SER A 271 3.56 34.59 6.00
C SER A 271 4.61 33.68 5.35
N THR A 272 5.85 33.76 5.75
CA THR A 272 6.95 32.90 5.25
C THR A 272 7.23 31.71 6.19
N MET A 273 6.51 31.58 7.29
CA MET A 273 6.72 30.51 8.26
C MET A 273 6.19 29.17 7.77
N ASP A 274 6.83 28.11 8.24
CA ASP A 274 6.36 26.73 8.09
C ASP A 274 5.49 26.34 9.30
N LEU A 275 4.62 25.34 9.11
CA LEU A 275 3.83 24.74 10.17
C LEU A 275 4.27 23.28 10.38
N SER A 276 4.47 22.87 11.63
CA SER A 276 4.79 21.50 12.00
C SER A 276 3.77 20.96 13.00
N LEU A 277 3.39 19.69 12.84
CA LEU A 277 2.54 18.95 13.78
C LEU A 277 3.37 17.86 14.44
N LYS A 278 3.31 17.74 15.77
CA LYS A 278 4.04 16.76 16.56
C LYS A 278 3.21 16.21 17.71
N CYS A 279 3.52 14.98 18.14
CA CYS A 279 2.88 14.37 19.32
C CYS A 279 3.56 14.84 20.60
N SER A 280 2.80 15.42 21.54
CA SER A 280 3.32 15.80 22.87
C SER A 280 3.52 14.62 23.81
N TYR A 281 2.87 13.47 23.55
CA TYR A 281 3.03 12.25 24.34
C TYR A 281 4.22 11.40 23.90
N GLN A 282 4.57 11.46 22.63
CA GLN A 282 5.66 10.72 22.01
C GLN A 282 6.38 11.60 20.97
N PRO A 283 7.24 12.56 21.41
CA PRO A 283 7.90 13.52 20.52
C PRO A 283 8.72 12.86 19.40
N GLU A 284 9.24 11.63 19.64
CA GLU A 284 10.06 10.85 18.71
C GLU A 284 9.24 10.05 17.67
N SER A 285 7.90 10.02 17.79
CA SER A 285 7.04 9.25 16.88
C SER A 285 6.94 9.82 15.46
N GLY A 286 7.68 10.90 15.16
CA GLY A 286 7.68 11.59 13.88
C GLY A 286 6.90 12.91 13.89
N SER A 287 6.72 13.48 12.72
CA SER A 287 6.02 14.76 12.55
C SER A 287 5.49 14.93 11.14
N THR A 288 4.50 15.80 10.95
CA THR A 288 4.12 16.32 9.63
C THR A 288 4.55 17.77 9.51
N ARG A 289 5.36 18.09 8.51
CA ARG A 289 5.73 19.47 8.14
C ARG A 289 4.90 19.94 6.96
N ILE A 290 4.30 21.12 7.08
CA ILE A 290 3.45 21.73 6.07
C ILE A 290 4.23 22.88 5.42
N GLU A 291 4.50 22.73 4.12
CA GLU A 291 5.32 23.66 3.34
C GLU A 291 4.55 24.20 2.12
N ARG A 292 4.95 25.38 1.64
CA ARG A 292 4.32 26.03 0.46
C ARG A 292 4.73 25.42 -0.85
N VAL A 293 6.01 25.10 -0.98
CA VAL A 293 6.60 24.61 -2.22
C VAL A 293 7.22 23.24 -1.95
N LEU A 294 6.57 22.22 -2.41
CA LEU A 294 7.05 20.85 -2.34
C LEU A 294 6.91 20.20 -3.71
N ALA A 295 7.99 19.66 -4.26
CA ALA A 295 7.93 18.78 -5.40
C ALA A 295 7.38 17.43 -4.91
N SER A 296 6.07 17.23 -5.00
CA SER A 296 5.42 16.00 -4.55
C SER A 296 4.88 15.18 -5.71
N GLY A 297 4.80 13.85 -5.53
CA GLY A 297 4.11 12.94 -6.43
C GLY A 297 2.65 13.37 -6.63
N ARG A 298 2.11 13.12 -7.84
CA ARG A 298 0.72 13.44 -8.17
C ARG A 298 -0.19 12.28 -7.77
N GLY A 299 -1.28 12.57 -7.06
CA GLY A 299 -2.29 11.59 -6.70
C GLY A 299 -2.83 11.76 -5.28
N ALA A 300 -3.68 10.85 -4.84
CA ALA A 300 -4.20 10.82 -3.48
C ALA A 300 -3.07 10.57 -2.46
N LYS A 301 -3.16 11.24 -1.33
CA LYS A 301 -2.28 11.07 -0.17
C LYS A 301 -3.08 10.74 1.09
N ILE A 302 -4.33 11.19 1.15
CA ILE A 302 -5.16 11.09 2.34
C ILE A 302 -6.56 10.66 1.94
N ILE A 303 -7.15 9.72 2.69
CA ILE A 303 -8.57 9.40 2.66
C ILE A 303 -9.19 9.87 3.97
N THR A 304 -10.26 10.64 3.87
CA THR A 304 -10.99 11.17 5.02
C THR A 304 -12.48 10.99 4.86
N SER A 305 -13.23 10.99 5.97
CA SER A 305 -14.68 10.91 5.98
C SER A 305 -15.30 11.87 7.00
N LEU A 306 -16.56 12.17 6.79
CA LEU A 306 -17.40 12.94 7.70
C LEU A 306 -18.80 12.31 7.75
N ASP A 307 -19.26 11.92 8.94
CA ASP A 307 -20.49 11.16 9.11
C ASP A 307 -21.77 12.00 9.14
N GLU A 308 -21.68 13.25 9.58
CA GLU A 308 -22.83 14.14 9.70
C GLU A 308 -22.74 15.28 8.69
N VAL A 309 -23.28 15.03 7.51
CA VAL A 309 -23.39 16.00 6.41
C VAL A 309 -24.84 16.35 6.17
N LEU A 310 -25.12 17.65 6.03
CA LEU A 310 -26.41 18.19 5.65
C LEU A 310 -26.37 18.67 4.21
N LEU A 311 -27.43 18.38 3.44
CA LEU A 311 -27.59 18.87 2.07
C LEU A 311 -28.60 20.01 2.01
N ILE A 312 -28.19 21.16 1.49
CA ILE A 312 -29.09 22.22 1.08
C ILE A 312 -29.35 22.05 -0.43
N GLN A 313 -30.59 21.75 -0.78
CA GLN A 313 -31.02 21.64 -2.18
C GLN A 313 -31.78 22.88 -2.59
N LEU A 314 -31.31 23.57 -3.65
CA LEU A 314 -32.01 24.63 -4.33
C LEU A 314 -32.64 24.09 -5.62
N SER A 315 -33.94 24.36 -5.83
CA SER A 315 -34.64 23.98 -7.05
C SER A 315 -35.16 25.27 -7.72
N PHE A 316 -34.57 25.64 -8.87
CA PHE A 316 -34.83 26.86 -9.59
C PHE A 316 -36.03 26.67 -10.53
N ARG A 317 -36.75 27.74 -10.81
CA ARG A 317 -37.86 27.72 -11.79
C ARG A 317 -37.27 27.70 -13.21
N HIS A 318 -37.95 26.99 -14.14
CA HIS A 318 -37.57 27.00 -15.55
C HIS A 318 -37.67 28.43 -16.14
N GLY A 319 -36.67 28.83 -16.92
CA GLY A 319 -36.61 30.13 -17.60
C GLY A 319 -35.45 31.02 -17.21
N HIS A 320 -34.65 30.62 -16.18
CA HIS A 320 -33.44 31.32 -15.78
C HIS A 320 -32.20 30.69 -16.44
N ASP A 321 -31.15 31.49 -16.64
CA ASP A 321 -29.83 30.98 -16.98
C ASP A 321 -29.23 30.29 -15.76
N PHE A 322 -29.42 28.97 -15.69
CA PHE A 322 -28.99 28.15 -14.55
C PHE A 322 -27.51 28.32 -14.24
N ASN A 323 -26.65 28.30 -15.26
CA ASN A 323 -25.20 28.40 -15.07
C ASN A 323 -24.79 29.73 -14.46
N LYS A 324 -25.42 30.82 -14.89
CA LYS A 324 -25.16 32.15 -14.30
C LYS A 324 -25.67 32.20 -12.85
N THR A 325 -26.91 31.75 -12.60
CA THR A 325 -27.51 31.76 -11.26
C THR A 325 -26.71 30.91 -10.27
N GLN A 326 -26.29 29.70 -10.68
CA GLN A 326 -25.40 28.85 -9.89
C GLN A 326 -24.09 29.57 -9.53
N SER A 327 -23.43 30.17 -10.52
CA SER A 327 -22.15 30.89 -10.32
C SER A 327 -22.34 32.07 -9.35
N ASP A 328 -23.43 32.80 -9.46
CA ASP A 328 -23.72 33.96 -8.60
C ASP A 328 -23.99 33.52 -7.17
N VAL A 329 -24.72 32.40 -6.96
CA VAL A 329 -24.99 31.80 -5.63
C VAL A 329 -23.67 31.35 -4.99
N LEU A 330 -22.85 30.60 -5.70
CA LEU A 330 -21.56 30.10 -5.18
C LEU A 330 -20.60 31.23 -4.82
N LYS A 331 -20.49 32.27 -5.67
CA LYS A 331 -19.70 33.49 -5.37
C LYS A 331 -20.21 34.26 -4.16
N SER A 332 -21.53 34.30 -3.98
CA SER A 332 -22.15 34.96 -2.83
C SER A 332 -21.83 34.23 -1.53
N LEU A 333 -21.95 32.89 -1.55
CA LEU A 333 -21.57 32.03 -0.41
C LEU A 333 -20.08 32.16 -0.09
N GLN A 334 -19.23 32.21 -1.10
CA GLN A 334 -17.79 32.42 -0.92
C GLN A 334 -17.48 33.74 -0.23
N ARG A 335 -18.11 34.85 -0.68
CA ARG A 335 -17.96 36.17 -0.05
C ARG A 335 -18.45 36.22 1.40
N ALA A 336 -19.46 35.42 1.71
CA ALA A 336 -19.98 35.28 3.06
C ALA A 336 -19.19 34.29 3.93
N GLN A 337 -18.13 33.66 3.42
CA GLN A 337 -17.34 32.60 4.06
C GLN A 337 -18.20 31.38 4.44
N LEU A 338 -19.20 31.06 3.61
CA LEU A 338 -20.14 29.94 3.77
C LEU A 338 -19.98 28.94 2.62
N GLU A 339 -18.75 28.65 2.23
CA GLU A 339 -18.45 27.70 1.14
C GLU A 339 -18.90 26.28 1.50
N PRO A 340 -19.55 25.54 0.56
CA PRO A 340 -19.91 24.17 0.79
C PRO A 340 -18.68 23.24 0.76
N LEU A 341 -18.75 22.11 1.47
CA LEU A 341 -17.76 21.02 1.39
C LEU A 341 -17.66 20.45 -0.03
N SER A 342 -18.80 20.34 -0.69
CA SER A 342 -18.95 19.83 -2.05
C SER A 342 -20.28 20.29 -2.61
N TYR A 343 -20.41 20.34 -3.93
CA TYR A 343 -21.67 20.68 -4.58
C TYR A 343 -21.86 19.88 -5.88
N GLU A 344 -23.13 19.74 -6.25
CA GLU A 344 -23.55 19.20 -7.53
C GLU A 344 -24.54 20.14 -8.21
N ALA A 345 -24.33 20.40 -9.48
CA ALA A 345 -25.21 21.21 -10.32
C ALA A 345 -25.82 20.35 -11.42
N GLN A 346 -27.15 20.21 -11.41
CA GLN A 346 -27.93 19.46 -12.39
C GLN A 346 -28.73 20.44 -13.26
N ALA A 347 -28.14 20.87 -14.36
CA ALA A 347 -28.73 21.89 -15.26
C ALA A 347 -30.04 21.40 -15.90
N ASP A 348 -30.15 20.12 -16.23
CA ASP A 348 -31.37 19.49 -16.78
C ASP A 348 -32.56 19.49 -15.81
N GLN A 349 -32.29 19.42 -14.51
CA GLN A 349 -33.27 19.42 -13.44
C GLN A 349 -33.40 20.80 -12.76
N GLN A 350 -32.62 21.80 -13.17
CA GLN A 350 -32.54 23.13 -12.54
C GLN A 350 -32.28 23.01 -11.02
N LYS A 351 -31.41 22.11 -10.59
CA LYS A 351 -31.10 21.82 -9.17
C LYS A 351 -29.64 22.05 -8.85
N LEU A 352 -29.41 22.71 -7.71
CA LEU A 352 -28.11 22.85 -7.08
C LEU A 352 -28.15 22.20 -5.69
N ARG A 353 -27.26 21.24 -5.42
CA ARG A 353 -27.12 20.56 -4.13
C ARG A 353 -25.80 20.99 -3.50
N LEU A 354 -25.85 21.45 -2.26
CA LEU A 354 -24.71 21.96 -1.50
C LEU A 354 -24.55 21.12 -0.23
N ALA A 355 -23.40 20.50 -0.04
CA ALA A 355 -23.08 19.70 1.14
C ALA A 355 -22.37 20.55 2.21
N TYR A 356 -22.82 20.46 3.46
CA TYR A 356 -22.30 21.23 4.57
C TYR A 356 -22.11 20.37 5.83
N THR A 357 -21.25 20.82 6.74
CA THR A 357 -21.29 20.34 8.13
C THR A 357 -22.54 20.88 8.83
N ALA A 358 -23.03 20.18 9.86
CA ALA A 358 -24.18 20.62 10.64
C ALA A 358 -24.00 22.04 11.23
N GLU A 359 -22.77 22.39 11.59
CA GLU A 359 -22.40 23.69 12.17
C GLU A 359 -22.62 24.86 11.19
N ILE A 360 -22.23 24.68 9.93
CA ILE A 360 -22.28 25.74 8.89
C ILE A 360 -23.64 25.76 8.19
N ALA A 361 -24.32 24.61 8.07
CA ALA A 361 -25.55 24.46 7.29
C ALA A 361 -26.68 25.44 7.71
N THR A 362 -26.87 25.66 9.02
CA THR A 362 -27.89 26.55 9.53
C THR A 362 -27.63 28.01 9.11
N GLY A 363 -26.39 28.46 9.20
CA GLY A 363 -25.97 29.80 8.75
C GLY A 363 -26.11 29.96 7.25
N ALA A 364 -25.67 28.96 6.47
CA ALA A 364 -25.78 28.95 5.02
C ALA A 364 -27.25 28.95 4.55
N LEU A 365 -28.10 28.16 5.20
CA LEU A 365 -29.54 28.13 4.92
C LEU A 365 -30.17 29.49 5.12
N LYS A 366 -29.93 30.12 6.29
CA LYS A 366 -30.44 31.46 6.58
C LYS A 366 -29.96 32.50 5.57
N TYR A 367 -28.65 32.50 5.25
CA TYR A 367 -28.08 33.41 4.29
C TYR A 367 -28.69 33.24 2.88
N LEU A 368 -28.92 32.02 2.41
CA LEU A 368 -29.58 31.73 1.14
C LEU A 368 -31.05 32.18 1.12
N GLN A 369 -31.75 32.06 2.24
CA GLN A 369 -33.10 32.57 2.39
C GLN A 369 -33.16 34.12 2.35
N ASP A 370 -32.20 34.78 3.02
CA ASP A 370 -32.08 36.24 3.04
C ASP A 370 -31.67 36.83 1.68
N LEU A 371 -30.92 36.07 0.87
CA LEU A 371 -30.57 36.47 -0.51
C LEU A 371 -31.75 36.49 -1.46
N ALA A 372 -32.96 36.07 -1.01
CA ALA A 372 -34.18 36.02 -1.81
C ALA A 372 -33.98 35.31 -3.18
N VAL A 373 -33.17 34.23 -3.20
CA VAL A 373 -32.96 33.43 -4.39
C VAL A 373 -34.30 32.87 -4.86
N GLU A 374 -34.65 33.07 -6.14
CA GLU A 374 -35.92 32.51 -6.70
C GLU A 374 -35.81 30.99 -6.88
N ALA A 375 -35.72 30.27 -5.76
CA ALA A 375 -35.62 28.80 -5.70
C ALA A 375 -36.38 28.26 -4.52
N GLU A 376 -36.91 27.06 -4.65
CA GLU A 376 -37.33 26.26 -3.49
C GLU A 376 -36.11 25.71 -2.78
N ILE A 377 -35.92 26.05 -1.49
CA ILE A 377 -34.77 25.65 -0.68
C ILE A 377 -35.21 24.56 0.31
N LYS A 378 -34.54 23.40 0.29
CA LYS A 378 -34.81 22.28 1.20
C LYS A 378 -33.54 21.86 1.92
N LEU A 379 -33.59 21.72 3.24
CA LEU A 379 -32.55 21.09 4.04
C LEU A 379 -32.86 19.59 4.15
N LYS A 380 -31.85 18.74 3.90
CA LYS A 380 -31.95 17.28 4.03
C LYS A 380 -30.85 16.77 4.95
N GLU A 381 -31.20 15.84 5.81
CA GLU A 381 -30.34 15.19 6.77
C GLU A 381 -30.07 13.74 6.38
N GLY A 382 -29.11 13.07 7.05
CA GLY A 382 -28.83 11.66 6.86
C GLY A 382 -27.85 11.39 5.73
N TYR A 383 -26.85 12.26 5.57
CA TYR A 383 -25.76 12.08 4.61
C TYR A 383 -24.42 11.99 5.32
N SER A 384 -23.46 11.44 4.61
CA SER A 384 -22.05 11.35 4.97
C SER A 384 -21.19 11.70 3.75
N LEU A 385 -19.90 11.93 3.98
CA LEU A 385 -18.95 12.29 2.95
C LEU A 385 -17.70 11.43 3.09
N VAL A 386 -17.15 10.97 1.96
CA VAL A 386 -15.82 10.37 1.88
C VAL A 386 -15.02 11.09 0.79
N ALA A 387 -13.76 11.41 1.06
CA ALA A 387 -12.92 12.15 0.14
C ALA A 387 -11.51 11.57 0.05
N ALA A 388 -10.92 11.64 -1.16
CA ALA A 388 -9.51 11.40 -1.43
C ALA A 388 -8.84 12.75 -1.71
N VAL A 389 -7.81 13.10 -0.94
CA VAL A 389 -7.10 14.39 -0.99
C VAL A 389 -5.66 14.19 -1.43
N GLY A 390 -5.18 15.04 -2.33
CA GLY A 390 -3.78 15.09 -2.76
C GLY A 390 -3.60 15.84 -4.08
N ALA A 391 -2.42 16.43 -4.29
CA ALA A 391 -2.13 17.25 -5.45
C ALA A 391 -2.28 16.46 -6.76
N GLY A 392 -3.18 16.92 -7.64
CA GLY A 392 -3.44 16.33 -8.95
C GLY A 392 -4.14 14.96 -8.86
N VAL A 393 -4.85 14.65 -7.76
CA VAL A 393 -5.62 13.41 -7.61
C VAL A 393 -6.65 13.23 -8.72
N THR A 394 -7.31 14.30 -9.17
CA THR A 394 -8.29 14.28 -10.27
C THR A 394 -7.67 13.99 -11.64
N LYS A 395 -6.35 14.10 -11.78
CA LYS A 395 -5.60 13.81 -13.01
C LYS A 395 -4.87 12.46 -12.97
N ASN A 396 -4.90 11.77 -11.84
CA ASN A 396 -4.34 10.43 -11.68
C ASN A 396 -5.42 9.39 -12.02
N ALA A 397 -5.37 8.82 -13.24
CA ALA A 397 -6.39 7.90 -13.72
C ALA A 397 -6.57 6.66 -12.82
N ASN A 398 -5.47 6.12 -12.27
CA ASN A 398 -5.52 4.94 -11.39
C ASN A 398 -6.21 5.27 -10.07
N HIS A 399 -5.90 6.42 -9.46
CA HIS A 399 -6.53 6.84 -8.22
C HIS A 399 -8.02 7.20 -8.42
N CYS A 400 -8.36 7.90 -9.52
CA CYS A 400 -9.76 8.15 -9.88
C CYS A 400 -10.52 6.83 -10.05
N PHE A 401 -9.97 5.92 -10.86
CA PHE A 401 -10.61 4.62 -11.10
C PHE A 401 -10.77 3.81 -9.81
N GLY A 402 -9.72 3.71 -9.00
CA GLY A 402 -9.76 3.01 -7.71
C GLY A 402 -10.81 3.60 -6.76
N PHE A 403 -10.88 4.94 -6.64
CA PHE A 403 -11.88 5.63 -5.84
C PHE A 403 -13.31 5.31 -6.31
N TYR A 404 -13.61 5.52 -7.60
CA TYR A 404 -14.94 5.27 -8.15
C TYR A 404 -15.34 3.78 -8.11
N GLN A 405 -14.39 2.86 -8.31
CA GLN A 405 -14.64 1.43 -8.25
C GLN A 405 -15.16 0.98 -6.88
N LYS A 406 -14.60 1.51 -5.80
CA LYS A 406 -15.04 1.17 -4.44
C LYS A 406 -16.37 1.82 -4.06
N LEU A 407 -16.75 2.89 -4.74
CA LEU A 407 -18.06 3.52 -4.56
C LEU A 407 -19.20 2.78 -5.28
N LYS A 408 -18.93 1.81 -6.16
CA LYS A 408 -19.93 1.13 -7.03
C LYS A 408 -21.13 0.57 -6.26
N HIS A 409 -20.92 0.08 -5.05
CA HIS A 409 -21.98 -0.53 -4.22
C HIS A 409 -22.41 0.37 -3.04
N ALA A 410 -21.82 1.56 -2.92
CA ALA A 410 -22.19 2.53 -1.89
C ALA A 410 -23.43 3.33 -2.32
N PRO A 411 -24.25 3.81 -1.37
CA PRO A 411 -25.45 4.61 -1.67
C PRO A 411 -25.08 6.06 -2.02
N VAL A 412 -24.35 6.25 -3.14
CA VAL A 412 -23.85 7.55 -3.59
C VAL A 412 -25.00 8.46 -3.99
N GLU A 413 -25.05 9.66 -3.44
CA GLU A 413 -25.97 10.74 -3.85
C GLU A 413 -25.38 11.54 -5.01
N PHE A 414 -24.11 11.96 -4.89
CA PHE A 414 -23.32 12.53 -5.98
C PHE A 414 -21.82 12.45 -5.70
N VAL A 415 -21.03 12.64 -6.75
CA VAL A 415 -19.57 12.77 -6.67
C VAL A 415 -19.15 14.08 -7.33
N SER A 416 -18.18 14.76 -6.75
CA SER A 416 -17.61 15.98 -7.30
C SER A 416 -16.09 15.96 -7.27
N GLU A 417 -15.51 16.71 -8.19
CA GLU A 417 -14.09 17.05 -8.24
C GLU A 417 -13.92 18.52 -7.88
N THR A 418 -12.95 18.85 -7.06
CA THR A 418 -12.66 20.27 -6.79
C THR A 418 -11.99 20.92 -7.99
N GLU A 419 -12.32 22.20 -8.24
CA GLU A 419 -11.70 22.97 -9.33
C GLU A 419 -10.17 23.06 -9.21
N SER A 420 -9.66 23.03 -7.99
CA SER A 420 -8.21 22.99 -7.69
C SER A 420 -7.53 21.68 -8.10
N GLY A 421 -8.30 20.62 -8.33
CA GLY A 421 -7.81 19.27 -8.59
C GLY A 421 -7.18 18.59 -7.36
N LEU A 422 -7.47 19.08 -6.15
CA LEU A 422 -6.89 18.62 -4.88
C LEU A 422 -7.71 17.53 -4.21
N SER A 423 -8.99 17.37 -4.56
CA SER A 423 -9.82 16.31 -3.96
C SER A 423 -10.87 15.73 -4.90
N LEU A 424 -11.17 14.45 -4.67
CA LEU A 424 -12.35 13.71 -5.14
C LEU A 424 -13.26 13.53 -3.94
N VAL A 425 -14.50 13.95 -4.04
CA VAL A 425 -15.47 13.94 -2.93
C VAL A 425 -16.71 13.17 -3.33
N ALA A 426 -17.10 12.17 -2.56
CA ALA A 426 -18.37 11.47 -2.68
C ALA A 426 -19.27 11.79 -1.51
N VAL A 427 -20.47 12.29 -1.80
CA VAL A 427 -21.54 12.46 -0.81
C VAL A 427 -22.46 11.25 -0.90
N LEU A 428 -22.72 10.63 0.25
CA LEU A 428 -23.40 9.34 0.39
C LEU A 428 -24.64 9.52 1.26
N ARG A 429 -25.66 8.73 1.03
CA ARG A 429 -26.68 8.52 2.06
C ARG A 429 -26.05 7.79 3.23
N ARG A 430 -26.51 8.07 4.46
CA ARG A 430 -25.94 7.53 5.69
C ARG A 430 -25.58 6.03 5.53
N THR A 431 -24.32 5.73 5.65
CA THR A 431 -23.73 4.40 5.48
C THR A 431 -22.53 4.27 6.41
N ASP A 432 -21.99 3.07 6.52
CA ASP A 432 -20.73 2.82 7.21
C ASP A 432 -19.56 3.44 6.42
N THR A 433 -19.17 4.66 6.81
CA THR A 433 -18.06 5.38 6.19
C THR A 433 -16.71 4.78 6.58
N GLU A 434 -16.60 4.14 7.76
CA GLU A 434 -15.37 3.52 8.25
C GLU A 434 -14.91 2.38 7.33
N ALA A 435 -15.83 1.43 7.04
CA ALA A 435 -15.57 0.34 6.12
C ALA A 435 -15.19 0.85 4.71
N LEU A 436 -15.84 1.92 4.25
CA LEU A 436 -15.57 2.49 2.94
C LEU A 436 -14.20 3.20 2.89
N VAL A 437 -13.80 3.90 3.95
CA VAL A 437 -12.47 4.51 4.10
C VAL A 437 -11.40 3.43 4.04
N GLN A 438 -11.57 2.31 4.78
CA GLN A 438 -10.65 1.17 4.75
C GLN A 438 -10.50 0.60 3.34
N LEU A 439 -11.62 0.36 2.64
CA LEU A 439 -11.64 -0.18 1.28
C LEU A 439 -10.97 0.75 0.25
N ILE A 440 -11.23 2.06 0.34
CA ILE A 440 -10.62 3.04 -0.56
C ILE A 440 -9.13 3.20 -0.24
N HIS A 441 -8.76 3.28 1.04
CA HIS A 441 -7.37 3.39 1.46
C HIS A 441 -6.56 2.20 0.97
N SER A 442 -7.01 0.96 1.22
CA SER A 442 -6.33 -0.24 0.75
C SER A 442 -6.17 -0.25 -0.78
N GLN A 443 -7.16 0.24 -1.53
CA GLN A 443 -7.10 0.33 -2.99
C GLN A 443 -6.09 1.37 -3.51
N LEU A 444 -5.98 2.53 -2.84
CA LEU A 444 -5.17 3.65 -3.31
C LEU A 444 -3.75 3.65 -2.73
N PHE A 445 -3.55 3.07 -1.54
CA PHE A 445 -2.28 3.07 -0.81
C PHE A 445 -1.79 1.66 -0.47
N GLN A 446 -2.37 0.61 -1.10
CA GLN A 446 -1.84 -0.73 -0.90
C GLN A 446 -0.32 -0.67 -1.06
N ALA A 447 0.37 -1.08 -0.01
CA ALA A 447 1.76 -1.49 -0.10
C ALA A 447 1.84 -2.41 -1.32
N GLN A 448 2.84 -2.23 -2.17
CA GLN A 448 3.07 -3.11 -3.33
C GLN A 448 2.81 -4.54 -2.86
N LYS A 449 1.89 -5.26 -3.54
CA LYS A 449 1.65 -6.67 -3.23
C LYS A 449 2.98 -7.36 -3.06
N ARG A 450 3.13 -8.12 -2.00
CA ARG A 450 4.36 -8.86 -1.71
C ARG A 450 4.15 -10.33 -2.04
N VAL A 451 5.05 -10.88 -2.83
CA VAL A 451 5.03 -12.28 -3.25
C VAL A 451 6.20 -13.01 -2.60
N ALA A 452 5.89 -14.00 -1.77
CA ALA A 452 6.88 -14.89 -1.17
C ALA A 452 7.26 -15.99 -2.17
N VAL A 453 8.56 -16.16 -2.45
CA VAL A 453 9.06 -17.15 -3.37
C VAL A 453 9.87 -18.21 -2.59
N ALA A 454 9.55 -19.49 -2.78
CA ALA A 454 10.32 -20.60 -2.26
C ALA A 454 10.90 -21.43 -3.41
N LEU A 455 12.22 -21.60 -3.44
CA LEU A 455 12.93 -22.41 -4.44
C LEU A 455 13.23 -23.80 -3.87
N CYS A 456 12.70 -24.84 -4.50
CA CYS A 456 13.04 -26.23 -4.21
C CYS A 456 14.02 -26.75 -5.26
N GLY A 457 15.24 -27.04 -4.83
CA GLY A 457 16.35 -27.51 -5.67
C GLY A 457 17.38 -26.43 -5.95
N LYS A 458 18.59 -26.54 -5.35
CA LYS A 458 19.72 -25.63 -5.56
C LYS A 458 20.77 -26.16 -6.56
N GLY A 459 20.43 -27.22 -7.31
CA GLY A 459 21.30 -27.79 -8.35
C GLY A 459 21.49 -26.87 -9.56
N ASN A 460 21.89 -27.41 -10.70
CA ASN A 460 22.25 -26.65 -11.91
C ASN A 460 21.16 -25.66 -12.36
N ILE A 461 19.89 -26.07 -12.37
CA ILE A 461 18.78 -25.21 -12.77
C ILE A 461 18.48 -24.16 -11.70
N GLY A 462 18.43 -24.57 -10.42
CA GLY A 462 18.15 -23.66 -9.31
C GLY A 462 19.21 -22.57 -9.16
N SER A 463 20.49 -22.90 -9.22
CA SER A 463 21.60 -21.93 -9.19
C SER A 463 21.53 -20.95 -10.37
N SER A 464 21.20 -21.44 -11.57
CA SER A 464 21.02 -20.58 -12.74
C SER A 464 19.83 -19.64 -12.58
N TRP A 465 18.71 -20.12 -12.00
CA TRP A 465 17.55 -19.29 -11.71
C TRP A 465 17.84 -18.23 -10.63
N LEU A 466 18.55 -18.58 -9.55
CA LEU A 466 18.95 -17.62 -8.50
C LEU A 466 19.76 -16.44 -9.10
N ASN A 467 20.72 -16.72 -9.97
CA ASN A 467 21.48 -15.69 -10.66
C ASN A 467 20.61 -14.82 -11.58
N LEU A 468 19.69 -15.45 -12.32
CA LEU A 468 18.74 -14.76 -13.18
C LEU A 468 17.81 -13.87 -12.35
N PHE A 469 17.24 -14.40 -11.27
CA PHE A 469 16.34 -13.68 -10.38
C PHE A 469 17.05 -12.49 -9.72
N ALA A 470 18.27 -12.66 -9.19
CA ALA A 470 19.05 -11.57 -8.60
C ALA A 470 19.25 -10.40 -9.57
N THR A 471 19.48 -10.69 -10.85
CA THR A 471 19.68 -9.65 -11.88
C THR A 471 18.39 -9.04 -12.41
N GLN A 472 17.29 -9.79 -12.44
CA GLN A 472 16.01 -9.39 -13.04
C GLN A 472 14.95 -8.94 -12.02
N LYS A 473 15.17 -9.10 -10.71
CA LYS A 473 14.21 -8.80 -9.65
C LYS A 473 13.64 -7.38 -9.78
N THR A 474 14.50 -6.38 -9.89
CA THR A 474 14.08 -4.96 -9.96
C THR A 474 13.18 -4.68 -11.17
N GLU A 475 13.50 -5.27 -12.33
CA GLU A 475 12.68 -5.08 -13.53
C GLU A 475 11.34 -5.84 -13.44
N LEU A 476 11.33 -7.02 -12.82
CA LEU A 476 10.13 -7.80 -12.53
C LEU A 476 9.18 -7.01 -11.61
N GLU A 477 9.72 -6.48 -10.51
CA GLU A 477 8.98 -5.67 -9.53
C GLU A 477 8.39 -4.41 -10.16
N LYS A 478 9.19 -3.70 -10.95
CA LYS A 478 8.74 -2.50 -11.67
C LYS A 478 7.64 -2.81 -12.69
N ARG A 479 7.76 -3.92 -13.42
CA ARG A 479 6.78 -4.33 -14.45
C ARG A 479 5.42 -4.64 -13.86
N HIS A 480 5.37 -5.32 -12.73
CA HIS A 480 4.12 -5.77 -12.11
C HIS A 480 3.64 -4.88 -10.96
N GLY A 481 4.44 -3.91 -10.50
CA GLY A 481 4.10 -3.08 -9.34
C GLY A 481 4.02 -3.87 -8.03
N MET A 482 4.76 -4.98 -7.92
CA MET A 482 4.78 -5.91 -6.78
C MET A 482 6.20 -6.13 -6.30
N SER A 483 6.41 -6.51 -5.04
CA SER A 483 7.70 -6.99 -4.56
C SER A 483 7.75 -8.51 -4.54
N PHE A 484 8.93 -9.08 -4.86
CA PHE A 484 9.18 -10.52 -4.87
C PHE A 484 10.34 -10.83 -3.93
N ASP A 485 10.06 -11.53 -2.84
CA ASP A 485 11.08 -11.87 -1.87
C ASP A 485 11.33 -13.38 -1.87
N LEU A 486 12.57 -13.80 -2.11
CA LEU A 486 13.00 -15.18 -1.92
C LEU A 486 13.03 -15.45 -0.42
N VAL A 487 12.08 -16.23 0.10
CA VAL A 487 11.96 -16.50 1.55
C VAL A 487 12.41 -17.90 1.95
N ALA A 488 12.53 -18.81 0.98
CA ALA A 488 13.02 -20.16 1.25
C ALA A 488 13.86 -20.70 0.09
N VAL A 489 14.93 -21.43 0.43
CA VAL A 489 15.68 -22.29 -0.48
C VAL A 489 15.74 -23.67 0.17
N VAL A 490 15.31 -24.70 -0.56
CA VAL A 490 15.10 -26.05 -0.03
C VAL A 490 15.85 -27.05 -0.87
N ASP A 491 16.64 -27.95 -0.26
CA ASP A 491 17.16 -29.13 -0.91
C ASP A 491 16.65 -30.43 -0.23
N SER A 492 17.16 -31.58 -0.61
CA SER A 492 16.70 -32.87 -0.08
C SER A 492 17.03 -33.08 1.39
N GLN A 493 18.03 -32.41 1.94
CA GLN A 493 18.56 -32.65 3.28
C GLN A 493 18.33 -31.45 4.20
N THR A 494 18.37 -30.24 3.67
CA THR A 494 18.35 -29.01 4.44
C THR A 494 17.48 -27.93 3.75
N TYR A 495 17.08 -26.91 4.51
CA TYR A 495 16.47 -25.70 3.97
C TYR A 495 16.88 -24.45 4.74
N TRP A 496 17.00 -23.33 4.02
CA TRP A 496 17.15 -22.00 4.58
C TRP A 496 15.84 -21.24 4.43
N PHE A 497 15.31 -20.67 5.53
CA PHE A 497 14.06 -19.93 5.56
C PHE A 497 14.24 -18.62 6.31
N ASP A 498 14.01 -17.47 5.65
CA ASP A 498 14.04 -16.14 6.25
C ASP A 498 12.79 -15.35 5.83
N GLU A 499 11.95 -14.99 6.81
CA GLU A 499 10.72 -14.23 6.60
C GLU A 499 10.96 -12.81 6.04
N LYS A 500 12.16 -12.28 6.21
CA LYS A 500 12.54 -10.93 5.72
C LYS A 500 13.05 -10.94 4.27
N GLY A 501 13.30 -12.13 3.74
CA GLY A 501 13.85 -12.34 2.41
C GLY A 501 15.34 -12.66 2.40
N ILE A 502 15.69 -13.61 1.53
CA ILE A 502 17.04 -14.10 1.28
C ILE A 502 17.60 -13.36 0.06
N ASP A 503 18.82 -12.87 0.15
CA ASP A 503 19.52 -12.36 -1.03
C ASP A 503 19.88 -13.54 -1.97
N ALA A 504 19.25 -13.58 -3.14
CA ALA A 504 19.44 -14.66 -4.09
C ALA A 504 20.92 -14.79 -4.55
N ALA A 505 21.68 -13.68 -4.59
CA ALA A 505 23.10 -13.70 -4.93
C ALA A 505 23.96 -14.32 -3.83
N ALA A 506 23.53 -14.26 -2.57
CA ALA A 506 24.27 -14.77 -1.42
C ALA A 506 24.00 -16.26 -1.14
N VAL A 507 23.04 -16.90 -1.82
CA VAL A 507 22.64 -18.29 -1.53
C VAL A 507 23.81 -19.26 -1.72
N ALA A 508 24.62 -19.09 -2.76
CA ALA A 508 25.73 -19.98 -3.05
C ALA A 508 26.78 -20.02 -1.92
N ASP A 509 27.00 -18.88 -1.26
CA ASP A 509 28.03 -18.72 -0.23
C ASP A 509 27.51 -19.02 1.19
N ARG A 510 26.23 -18.77 1.44
CA ARG A 510 25.65 -18.77 2.80
C ARG A 510 24.72 -19.93 3.10
N PHE A 511 24.24 -20.66 2.09
CA PHE A 511 23.22 -21.70 2.29
C PHE A 511 23.63 -22.74 3.34
N ASP A 512 24.86 -23.24 3.30
CA ASP A 512 25.31 -24.31 4.20
C ASP A 512 25.45 -23.81 5.67
N GLU A 513 25.66 -22.51 5.89
CA GLU A 513 25.73 -21.90 7.22
C GLU A 513 24.34 -21.57 7.79
N GLU A 514 23.40 -21.18 6.95
CA GLU A 514 22.08 -20.68 7.35
C GLU A 514 20.98 -21.76 7.32
N SER A 515 21.24 -22.89 6.67
CA SER A 515 20.26 -23.95 6.50
C SER A 515 20.16 -24.86 7.73
N ILE A 516 18.98 -25.40 7.94
CA ILE A 516 18.67 -26.40 8.97
C ILE A 516 18.17 -27.69 8.33
N GLU A 517 18.09 -28.79 9.10
CA GLU A 517 17.60 -30.08 8.63
C GLU A 517 16.19 -29.98 8.03
N ASN A 518 15.96 -30.64 6.91
CA ASN A 518 14.68 -30.60 6.19
C ASN A 518 13.70 -31.61 6.79
N ASP A 519 12.92 -31.14 7.76
CA ASP A 519 11.79 -31.86 8.37
C ASP A 519 10.45 -31.65 7.63
N GLY A 520 10.47 -30.89 6.52
CA GLY A 520 9.28 -30.52 5.74
C GLY A 520 8.45 -29.37 6.30
N ALA A 521 8.85 -28.77 7.42
CA ALA A 521 8.12 -27.67 8.07
C ALA A 521 8.17 -26.35 7.25
N TRP A 522 9.11 -26.20 6.33
CA TRP A 522 9.21 -25.00 5.47
C TRP A 522 7.92 -24.73 4.71
N LEU A 523 7.15 -25.74 4.32
CA LEU A 523 5.91 -25.57 3.56
C LEU A 523 4.79 -24.97 4.42
N SER A 524 4.59 -25.43 5.65
CA SER A 524 3.62 -24.83 6.58
C SER A 524 4.04 -23.42 6.99
N ARG A 525 5.34 -23.19 7.22
CA ARG A 525 5.87 -21.85 7.49
C ARG A 525 5.60 -20.88 6.34
N LEU A 526 5.72 -21.35 5.09
CA LEU A 526 5.41 -20.54 3.90
C LEU A 526 3.91 -20.22 3.81
N GLY A 527 3.04 -21.18 4.14
CA GLY A 527 1.58 -21.01 4.15
C GLY A 527 1.09 -20.06 5.25
N ASP A 528 1.77 -20.04 6.39
CA ASP A 528 1.43 -19.20 7.56
C ASP A 528 2.14 -17.84 7.55
N LEU A 529 2.94 -17.54 6.51
CA LEU A 529 3.81 -16.38 6.46
C LEU A 529 3.00 -15.07 6.41
N GLN A 530 3.18 -14.22 7.42
CA GLN A 530 2.48 -12.94 7.52
C GLN A 530 3.19 -11.82 6.72
N GLY A 531 2.40 -10.88 6.22
CA GLY A 531 2.94 -9.71 5.50
C GLY A 531 3.26 -9.97 4.01
N TYR A 532 2.81 -11.10 3.47
CA TYR A 532 2.81 -11.43 2.04
C TYR A 532 1.38 -11.68 1.57
N ASP A 533 1.07 -11.20 0.35
CA ASP A 533 -0.25 -11.32 -0.24
C ASP A 533 -0.40 -12.62 -1.02
N GLU A 534 0.72 -13.11 -1.61
CA GLU A 534 0.79 -14.33 -2.39
C GLU A 534 2.07 -15.10 -2.09
N ALA A 535 2.03 -16.42 -2.28
CA ALA A 535 3.19 -17.30 -2.15
C ALA A 535 3.30 -18.24 -3.35
N VAL A 536 4.52 -18.55 -3.78
CA VAL A 536 4.81 -19.45 -4.89
C VAL A 536 5.98 -20.37 -4.57
N VAL A 537 5.80 -21.66 -4.87
CA VAL A 537 6.87 -22.66 -4.84
C VAL A 537 7.39 -22.87 -6.26
N LEU A 538 8.70 -22.83 -6.43
CA LEU A 538 9.40 -23.20 -7.66
C LEU A 538 10.04 -24.57 -7.47
N ASP A 539 9.47 -25.64 -8.09
CA ASP A 539 10.04 -26.99 -8.04
C ASP A 539 10.92 -27.23 -9.29
N VAL A 540 12.23 -27.11 -9.09
CA VAL A 540 13.24 -27.43 -10.13
C VAL A 540 14.00 -28.74 -9.81
N THR A 541 13.39 -29.62 -9.03
CA THR A 541 13.91 -30.93 -8.62
C THR A 541 13.47 -32.04 -9.56
N ALA A 542 14.03 -33.24 -9.38
CA ALA A 542 13.51 -34.48 -9.91
C ALA A 542 12.84 -35.38 -8.82
N SER A 543 12.53 -34.77 -7.63
CA SER A 543 12.02 -35.51 -6.47
C SER A 543 10.60 -36.00 -6.71
N LYS A 544 10.39 -37.30 -6.51
CA LYS A 544 9.05 -37.91 -6.50
C LYS A 544 8.29 -37.54 -5.22
N GLU A 545 8.99 -37.48 -4.11
CA GLU A 545 8.42 -37.14 -2.80
C GLU A 545 7.83 -35.73 -2.81
N LEU A 546 8.54 -34.75 -3.37
CA LEU A 546 8.04 -33.39 -3.49
C LEU A 546 6.85 -33.32 -4.46
N ALA A 547 6.93 -34.01 -5.61
CA ALA A 547 5.85 -34.06 -6.57
C ALA A 547 4.55 -34.66 -6.00
N GLN A 548 4.64 -35.58 -5.03
CA GLN A 548 3.49 -36.16 -4.32
C GLN A 548 2.87 -35.19 -3.31
N ARG A 549 3.52 -34.10 -2.96
CA ARG A 549 3.03 -33.05 -2.05
C ARG A 549 2.37 -31.87 -2.78
N TYR A 550 2.16 -31.92 -4.09
CA TYR A 550 1.56 -30.82 -4.83
C TYR A 550 0.13 -30.48 -4.38
N VAL A 551 -0.63 -31.49 -3.95
CA VAL A 551 -1.95 -31.27 -3.34
C VAL A 551 -1.83 -30.52 -2.02
N ASP A 552 -0.81 -30.81 -1.20
CA ASP A 552 -0.56 -30.12 0.07
C ASP A 552 -0.17 -28.65 -0.19
N ILE A 553 0.70 -28.39 -1.21
CA ILE A 553 1.06 -27.04 -1.62
C ILE A 553 -0.19 -26.25 -1.98
N ALA A 554 -1.08 -26.81 -2.79
CA ALA A 554 -2.35 -26.21 -3.12
C ALA A 554 -3.19 -25.91 -1.85
N GLN A 555 -3.36 -26.88 -0.95
CA GLN A 555 -4.15 -26.73 0.27
C GLN A 555 -3.63 -25.64 1.22
N GLN A 556 -2.32 -25.33 1.19
CA GLN A 556 -1.73 -24.20 1.89
C GLN A 556 -1.99 -22.85 1.21
N GLY A 557 -2.73 -22.81 0.10
CA GLY A 557 -3.02 -21.57 -0.62
C GLY A 557 -1.86 -21.05 -1.45
N ILE A 558 -0.89 -21.88 -1.80
CA ILE A 558 0.37 -21.52 -2.45
C ILE A 558 0.31 -21.87 -3.95
N HIS A 559 0.83 -21.02 -4.82
CA HIS A 559 1.00 -21.28 -6.24
C HIS A 559 2.22 -22.17 -6.51
N LEU A 560 2.22 -22.87 -7.63
CA LEU A 560 3.31 -23.76 -8.02
C LEU A 560 3.80 -23.49 -9.44
N ILE A 561 5.13 -23.43 -9.60
CA ILE A 561 5.80 -23.45 -10.89
C ILE A 561 6.77 -24.63 -10.87
N SER A 562 6.68 -25.55 -11.84
CA SER A 562 7.50 -26.75 -11.82
C SER A 562 8.22 -27.04 -13.13
N ALA A 563 9.48 -27.45 -13.02
CA ALA A 563 10.23 -28.18 -14.07
C ALA A 563 10.16 -29.70 -13.86
N ASN A 564 9.70 -30.12 -12.70
CA ASN A 564 9.53 -31.53 -12.33
C ASN A 564 8.38 -32.17 -13.12
N LYS A 565 8.69 -33.23 -13.87
CA LYS A 565 7.74 -33.90 -14.78
C LYS A 565 6.84 -34.92 -14.07
N VAL A 566 7.19 -35.32 -12.84
CA VAL A 566 6.57 -36.48 -12.16
C VAL A 566 5.05 -36.34 -12.06
N ALA A 567 4.56 -35.22 -11.51
CA ALA A 567 3.12 -35.00 -11.35
C ALA A 567 2.40 -34.83 -12.69
N GLY A 568 3.00 -34.11 -13.65
CA GLY A 568 2.42 -33.90 -14.98
C GLY A 568 2.32 -35.19 -15.82
N SER A 569 3.18 -36.18 -15.56
CA SER A 569 3.20 -37.49 -16.24
C SER A 569 2.82 -38.69 -15.35
N ALA A 570 2.23 -38.45 -14.19
CA ALA A 570 1.69 -39.48 -13.28
C ALA A 570 0.43 -40.15 -13.90
N ASP A 571 -0.16 -41.09 -13.19
CA ASP A 571 -1.50 -41.61 -13.56
C ASP A 571 -2.52 -40.47 -13.63
N SER A 572 -3.58 -40.66 -14.42
CA SER A 572 -4.60 -39.63 -14.62
C SER A 572 -5.31 -39.24 -13.32
N GLN A 573 -5.49 -40.17 -12.42
CA GLN A 573 -6.16 -39.90 -11.13
C GLN A 573 -5.37 -38.88 -10.31
N TYR A 574 -4.06 -39.06 -10.16
CA TYR A 574 -3.21 -38.13 -9.41
C TYR A 574 -3.07 -36.79 -10.13
N TYR A 575 -2.88 -36.80 -11.44
CA TYR A 575 -2.81 -35.56 -12.23
C TYR A 575 -4.07 -34.69 -12.04
N HIS A 576 -5.27 -35.28 -12.17
CA HIS A 576 -6.53 -34.54 -11.96
C HIS A 576 -6.70 -34.08 -10.51
N GLN A 577 -6.31 -34.91 -9.54
CA GLN A 577 -6.33 -34.54 -8.13
C GLN A 577 -5.51 -33.26 -7.86
N VAL A 578 -4.34 -33.13 -8.47
CA VAL A 578 -3.50 -31.93 -8.38
C VAL A 578 -4.18 -30.75 -9.07
N GLN A 579 -4.65 -30.91 -10.30
CA GLN A 579 -5.34 -29.85 -11.05
C GLN A 579 -6.56 -29.30 -10.29
N ASP A 580 -7.41 -30.21 -9.81
CA ASP A 580 -8.63 -29.86 -9.06
C ASP A 580 -8.28 -29.16 -7.73
N ALA A 581 -7.22 -29.57 -7.06
CA ALA A 581 -6.78 -28.94 -5.80
C ALA A 581 -6.41 -27.47 -6.02
N PHE A 582 -5.63 -27.16 -7.06
CA PHE A 582 -5.28 -25.79 -7.42
C PHE A 582 -6.49 -24.97 -7.89
N ALA A 583 -7.32 -25.55 -8.78
CA ALA A 583 -8.49 -24.88 -9.31
C ALA A 583 -9.53 -24.53 -8.23
N LYS A 584 -9.76 -25.43 -7.26
CA LYS A 584 -10.76 -25.27 -6.18
C LYS A 584 -10.51 -24.07 -5.29
N ILE A 585 -9.25 -23.71 -5.09
CA ILE A 585 -8.86 -22.59 -4.21
C ILE A 585 -8.34 -21.37 -5.00
N GLY A 586 -8.50 -21.37 -6.32
CA GLY A 586 -8.07 -20.26 -7.17
C GLY A 586 -6.55 -20.06 -7.20
N ARG A 587 -5.78 -21.15 -7.12
CA ARG A 587 -4.33 -21.14 -7.26
C ARG A 587 -3.92 -21.71 -8.60
N TYR A 588 -2.68 -21.42 -9.03
CA TYR A 588 -2.19 -21.82 -10.35
C TYR A 588 -1.03 -22.80 -10.20
N TRP A 589 -1.03 -23.83 -11.07
CA TRP A 589 0.12 -24.68 -11.33
C TRP A 589 0.59 -24.47 -12.76
N LEU A 590 1.77 -23.85 -12.94
CA LEU A 590 2.42 -23.60 -14.22
C LEU A 590 3.63 -24.54 -14.35
N TYR A 591 3.80 -25.14 -15.53
CA TYR A 591 4.81 -26.15 -15.73
C TYR A 591 5.39 -26.17 -17.17
N ASN A 592 5.58 -24.99 -17.79
CA ASN A 592 6.10 -24.90 -19.14
C ASN A 592 7.50 -25.55 -19.25
N ALA A 593 8.33 -25.43 -18.22
CA ALA A 593 9.68 -25.97 -18.19
C ALA A 593 9.76 -27.51 -18.22
N THR A 594 8.65 -28.24 -18.09
CA THR A 594 8.61 -29.71 -18.12
C THR A 594 8.84 -30.27 -19.52
N VAL A 595 8.50 -29.52 -20.58
CA VAL A 595 8.64 -29.95 -21.97
C VAL A 595 9.39 -28.88 -22.76
N GLY A 596 10.47 -29.27 -23.46
CA GLY A 596 11.23 -28.37 -24.32
C GLY A 596 12.08 -27.33 -23.62
N ALA A 597 12.35 -27.50 -22.32
CA ALA A 597 13.13 -26.57 -21.49
C ALA A 597 12.59 -25.12 -21.56
N GLY A 598 13.22 -24.22 -22.33
CA GLY A 598 12.80 -22.84 -22.52
C GLY A 598 11.77 -22.60 -23.63
N LEU A 599 11.47 -23.60 -24.43
CA LEU A 599 10.53 -23.49 -25.54
C LEU A 599 9.10 -23.37 -25.01
N PRO A 600 8.25 -22.45 -25.53
CA PRO A 600 6.92 -22.18 -24.99
C PRO A 600 5.87 -23.20 -25.48
N ILE A 601 6.19 -24.49 -25.47
CA ILE A 601 5.34 -25.51 -26.08
C ILE A 601 4.04 -25.75 -25.29
N ASN A 602 4.11 -25.93 -23.97
CA ASN A 602 2.94 -26.16 -23.12
C ASN A 602 1.97 -24.97 -23.19
N HIS A 603 2.49 -23.75 -23.14
CA HIS A 603 1.69 -22.54 -23.27
C HIS A 603 1.05 -22.45 -24.65
N THR A 604 1.78 -22.72 -25.73
CA THR A 604 1.25 -22.65 -27.10
C THR A 604 0.10 -23.64 -27.30
N VAL A 605 0.27 -24.88 -26.84
CA VAL A 605 -0.79 -25.90 -26.95
C VAL A 605 -2.02 -25.51 -26.13
N ARG A 606 -1.83 -25.01 -24.92
CA ARG A 606 -2.90 -24.53 -24.04
C ARG A 606 -3.62 -23.33 -24.66
N ASP A 607 -2.89 -22.33 -25.12
CA ASP A 607 -3.43 -21.08 -25.69
C ASP A 607 -4.27 -21.37 -26.94
N LEU A 608 -3.82 -22.30 -27.82
CA LEU A 608 -4.60 -22.75 -28.99
C LEU A 608 -5.93 -23.39 -28.54
N ARG A 609 -5.88 -24.34 -27.63
CA ARG A 609 -7.06 -25.04 -27.12
C ARG A 609 -8.06 -24.06 -26.46
N GLU A 610 -7.57 -23.19 -25.58
CA GLU A 610 -8.41 -22.23 -24.85
C GLU A 610 -8.98 -21.14 -25.77
N SER A 611 -8.31 -20.86 -26.89
CA SER A 611 -8.82 -19.96 -27.94
C SER A 611 -9.87 -20.63 -28.84
N GLY A 612 -10.16 -21.92 -28.66
CA GLY A 612 -11.17 -22.66 -29.42
C GLY A 612 -10.62 -23.42 -30.63
N ASP A 613 -9.29 -23.52 -30.79
CA ASP A 613 -8.69 -24.41 -31.77
C ASP A 613 -8.68 -25.86 -31.26
N GLU A 614 -8.72 -26.80 -32.13
CA GLU A 614 -8.69 -28.23 -31.81
C GLU A 614 -7.39 -28.85 -32.31
N ILE A 615 -6.59 -29.37 -31.38
CA ILE A 615 -5.35 -30.09 -31.71
C ILE A 615 -5.73 -31.43 -32.39
N VAL A 616 -5.17 -31.67 -33.57
CA VAL A 616 -5.41 -32.85 -34.38
C VAL A 616 -4.30 -33.86 -34.23
N ALA A 617 -3.06 -33.39 -34.21
CA ALA A 617 -1.90 -34.24 -33.98
C ALA A 617 -0.76 -33.40 -33.39
N LEU A 618 0.09 -34.08 -32.64
CA LEU A 618 1.38 -33.58 -32.19
C LEU A 618 2.48 -34.57 -32.63
N SER A 619 3.53 -34.07 -33.19
CA SER A 619 4.69 -34.86 -33.49
C SER A 619 5.98 -34.11 -33.24
N GLY A 620 7.08 -34.85 -32.97
CA GLY A 620 8.35 -34.15 -32.76
C GLY A 620 9.47 -35.02 -32.25
N ILE A 621 10.62 -34.37 -32.05
CA ILE A 621 11.80 -34.93 -31.45
C ILE A 621 12.03 -34.21 -30.12
N PHE A 622 11.80 -34.93 -29.01
CA PHE A 622 11.67 -34.32 -27.67
C PHE A 622 12.90 -34.56 -26.78
N SER A 623 13.93 -35.23 -27.30
CA SER A 623 15.22 -35.51 -26.65
C SER A 623 16.38 -34.93 -27.43
N GLY A 624 17.20 -34.09 -26.79
CA GLY A 624 18.43 -33.55 -27.38
C GLY A 624 19.47 -34.64 -27.65
N THR A 625 19.62 -35.60 -26.73
CA THR A 625 20.52 -36.77 -26.87
C THR A 625 20.14 -37.59 -28.08
N LEU A 626 18.87 -37.99 -28.19
CA LEU A 626 18.40 -38.79 -29.30
C LEU A 626 18.38 -38.00 -30.63
N SER A 627 18.14 -36.69 -30.57
CA SER A 627 18.28 -35.81 -31.73
C SER A 627 19.72 -35.87 -32.30
N TRP A 628 20.72 -35.73 -31.41
CA TRP A 628 22.12 -35.79 -31.79
C TRP A 628 22.52 -37.17 -32.32
N LEU A 629 22.17 -38.25 -31.63
CA LEU A 629 22.51 -39.64 -32.01
C LEU A 629 21.95 -39.96 -33.41
N PHE A 630 20.66 -39.75 -33.68
CA PHE A 630 20.08 -40.07 -34.97
C PHE A 630 20.47 -39.11 -36.10
N GLN A 631 21.05 -37.97 -35.76
CA GLN A 631 21.59 -37.08 -36.76
C GLN A 631 22.99 -37.50 -37.23
N GLN A 632 23.81 -38.06 -36.28
CA GLN A 632 25.13 -38.58 -36.62
C GLN A 632 25.05 -40.01 -37.20
N PHE A 633 23.93 -40.72 -37.00
CA PHE A 633 23.77 -42.11 -37.42
C PHE A 633 23.42 -42.18 -38.91
N ASP A 634 24.46 -42.09 -39.76
CA ASP A 634 24.38 -42.19 -41.20
C ASP A 634 24.98 -43.51 -41.76
N GLY A 635 25.48 -44.39 -40.87
CA GLY A 635 26.12 -45.66 -41.20
C GLY A 635 27.63 -45.61 -41.34
N SER A 636 28.24 -44.44 -41.21
CA SER A 636 29.70 -44.29 -41.20
C SER A 636 30.33 -44.77 -39.89
N VAL A 637 29.61 -44.64 -38.78
CA VAL A 637 29.99 -45.06 -37.43
C VAL A 637 28.89 -45.95 -36.85
N PRO A 638 29.20 -47.08 -36.19
CA PRO A 638 28.23 -47.92 -35.50
C PRO A 638 27.46 -47.13 -34.40
N PHE A 639 26.18 -47.47 -34.20
CA PHE A 639 25.32 -46.71 -33.24
C PHE A 639 25.87 -46.75 -31.80
N ASN A 640 26.41 -47.91 -31.37
CA ASN A 640 27.02 -48.03 -30.03
C ASN A 640 28.24 -47.11 -29.82
N GLU A 641 29.05 -46.92 -30.86
CA GLU A 641 30.20 -45.98 -30.79
C GLU A 641 29.73 -44.52 -30.70
N LEU A 642 28.60 -44.19 -31.36
CA LEU A 642 27.96 -42.88 -31.21
C LEU A 642 27.41 -42.67 -29.82
N VAL A 643 26.86 -43.70 -29.18
CA VAL A 643 26.39 -43.65 -27.78
C VAL A 643 27.54 -43.39 -26.81
N ASP A 644 28.67 -44.13 -26.99
CA ASP A 644 29.89 -43.93 -26.20
C ASP A 644 30.45 -42.51 -26.38
N LEU A 645 30.53 -42.03 -27.63
CA LEU A 645 30.95 -40.66 -27.93
C LEU A 645 30.03 -39.59 -27.28
N ALA A 646 28.73 -39.79 -27.33
CA ALA A 646 27.76 -38.88 -26.69
C ALA A 646 27.92 -38.85 -25.16
N TRP A 647 28.19 -40.01 -24.55
CA TRP A 647 28.44 -40.13 -23.10
C TRP A 647 29.73 -39.41 -22.69
N GLN A 648 30.83 -39.61 -23.44
CA GLN A 648 32.14 -38.95 -23.23
C GLN A 648 32.02 -37.43 -23.37
N GLN A 649 31.16 -36.93 -24.27
CA GLN A 649 30.90 -35.50 -24.46
C GLN A 649 29.89 -34.91 -23.43
N GLY A 650 29.35 -35.70 -22.52
CA GLY A 650 28.35 -35.26 -21.55
C GLY A 650 27.00 -34.90 -22.18
N LEU A 651 26.66 -35.49 -23.33
CA LEU A 651 25.39 -35.29 -24.02
C LEU A 651 24.30 -36.27 -23.57
N THR A 652 24.64 -37.22 -22.72
CA THR A 652 23.71 -38.19 -22.13
C THR A 652 23.60 -37.99 -20.62
N GLU A 653 22.58 -38.61 -20.02
CA GLU A 653 22.56 -38.84 -18.56
C GLU A 653 23.78 -39.68 -18.13
N PRO A 654 24.13 -39.69 -16.83
CA PRO A 654 25.25 -40.49 -16.33
C PRO A 654 25.18 -41.97 -16.75
N ASP A 655 23.98 -42.53 -16.85
CA ASP A 655 23.69 -43.80 -17.46
C ASP A 655 22.90 -43.57 -18.77
N PRO A 656 23.52 -43.78 -19.95
CA PRO A 656 22.90 -43.53 -21.25
C PRO A 656 21.61 -44.30 -21.50
N ARG A 657 21.38 -45.42 -20.77
CA ARG A 657 20.14 -46.19 -20.87
C ARG A 657 18.92 -45.38 -20.51
N ALA A 658 19.03 -44.39 -19.61
CA ALA A 658 17.96 -43.51 -19.24
C ALA A 658 17.46 -42.60 -20.40
N ASP A 659 18.38 -42.29 -21.35
CA ASP A 659 17.99 -41.57 -22.58
C ASP A 659 17.45 -42.53 -23.64
N LEU A 660 18.06 -43.71 -23.74
CA LEU A 660 17.78 -44.70 -24.78
C LEU A 660 16.49 -45.50 -24.56
N ASP A 661 15.99 -45.57 -23.32
CA ASP A 661 14.73 -46.29 -23.00
C ASP A 661 13.47 -45.59 -23.50
N GLY A 662 13.59 -44.30 -23.86
CA GLY A 662 12.49 -43.49 -24.35
C GLY A 662 11.51 -42.99 -23.29
N SER A 663 11.76 -43.23 -22.00
CA SER A 663 10.85 -42.88 -20.88
C SER A 663 10.69 -41.38 -20.70
N ASP A 664 11.75 -40.57 -20.88
CA ASP A 664 11.67 -39.10 -20.79
C ASP A 664 10.84 -38.51 -21.95
N VAL A 665 11.00 -39.07 -23.16
CA VAL A 665 10.19 -38.69 -24.34
C VAL A 665 8.71 -39.03 -24.14
N MET A 666 8.44 -40.20 -23.58
CA MET A 666 7.07 -40.65 -23.23
C MET A 666 6.44 -39.72 -22.23
N ARG A 667 7.13 -39.36 -21.13
CA ARG A 667 6.62 -38.43 -20.11
C ARG A 667 6.26 -37.07 -20.71
N LYS A 668 7.13 -36.53 -21.57
CA LYS A 668 6.89 -35.26 -22.29
C LYS A 668 5.65 -35.37 -23.20
N LEU A 669 5.47 -36.52 -23.89
CA LEU A 669 4.32 -36.76 -24.74
C LEU A 669 3.00 -36.83 -23.95
N VAL A 670 3.02 -37.49 -22.76
CA VAL A 670 1.86 -37.54 -21.86
C VAL A 670 1.48 -36.13 -21.40
N ILE A 671 2.43 -35.29 -20.98
CA ILE A 671 2.18 -33.90 -20.57
C ILE A 671 1.56 -33.11 -21.72
N LEU A 672 2.09 -33.21 -22.93
CA LEU A 672 1.54 -32.48 -24.09
C LEU A 672 0.15 -33.00 -24.52
N ALA A 673 -0.11 -34.29 -24.36
CA ALA A 673 -1.43 -34.87 -24.60
C ALA A 673 -2.47 -34.25 -23.66
N ARG A 674 -2.17 -34.14 -22.39
CA ARG A 674 -3.05 -33.51 -21.38
C ARG A 674 -3.24 -32.02 -21.64
N GLU A 675 -2.20 -31.30 -22.03
CA GLU A 675 -2.34 -29.90 -22.48
C GLU A 675 -3.23 -29.79 -23.71
N SER A 676 -3.21 -30.80 -24.61
CA SER A 676 -4.09 -30.84 -25.80
C SER A 676 -5.55 -31.23 -25.46
N GLY A 677 -5.83 -31.53 -24.18
CA GLY A 677 -7.16 -31.97 -23.74
C GLY A 677 -7.42 -33.46 -23.90
N LEU A 678 -6.37 -34.27 -24.18
CA LEU A 678 -6.46 -35.73 -24.25
C LEU A 678 -5.93 -36.36 -22.96
N ASP A 679 -6.82 -37.03 -22.25
CA ASP A 679 -6.46 -37.73 -21.03
C ASP A 679 -5.93 -39.14 -21.36
N ILE A 680 -4.62 -39.28 -21.40
CA ILE A 680 -3.96 -40.55 -21.67
C ILE A 680 -3.18 -41.05 -20.45
N GLU A 681 -3.19 -42.36 -20.24
CA GLU A 681 -2.36 -43.02 -19.23
C GLU A 681 -0.94 -43.23 -19.75
N PRO A 682 0.11 -43.06 -18.92
CA PRO A 682 1.48 -43.32 -19.30
C PRO A 682 1.70 -44.71 -19.90
N ASP A 683 1.07 -45.74 -19.32
CA ASP A 683 1.16 -47.13 -19.77
C ASP A 683 0.46 -47.37 -21.13
N SER A 684 -0.40 -46.45 -21.56
CA SER A 684 -1.07 -46.53 -22.89
C SER A 684 -0.17 -46.10 -24.05
N VAL A 685 0.92 -45.40 -23.76
CA VAL A 685 1.89 -44.94 -24.76
C VAL A 685 2.75 -46.10 -25.23
N LYS A 686 2.73 -46.39 -26.51
CA LYS A 686 3.60 -47.39 -27.08
C LYS A 686 5.00 -46.85 -27.25
N VAL A 687 5.92 -47.29 -26.37
CA VAL A 687 7.33 -46.88 -26.40
C VAL A 687 8.21 -48.00 -27.00
N GLU A 688 9.02 -47.63 -27.98
CA GLU A 688 10.11 -48.45 -28.51
C GLU A 688 11.40 -48.08 -27.78
N SER A 689 11.80 -48.89 -26.80
CA SER A 689 13.13 -48.78 -26.16
C SER A 689 14.24 -49.16 -27.14
N LEU A 690 15.27 -48.34 -27.19
CA LEU A 690 16.50 -48.65 -27.95
C LEU A 690 17.45 -49.59 -27.18
N VAL A 691 17.18 -49.82 -25.89
CA VAL A 691 17.97 -50.72 -25.02
C VAL A 691 17.41 -52.11 -25.13
N PRO A 692 18.16 -53.07 -25.76
CA PRO A 692 17.78 -54.51 -25.75
C PRO A 692 17.60 -55.02 -24.31
N GLU A 693 16.74 -56.02 -24.18
CA GLU A 693 16.42 -56.54 -22.85
C GLU A 693 17.61 -57.09 -22.12
N GLU A 694 18.53 -57.69 -22.87
CA GLU A 694 19.81 -58.30 -22.42
C GLU A 694 20.74 -57.26 -21.75
N LEU A 695 20.66 -55.99 -22.18
CA LEU A 695 21.54 -54.90 -21.68
C LEU A 695 20.94 -54.10 -20.49
N ARG A 696 19.63 -54.30 -20.17
CA ARG A 696 18.93 -53.50 -19.16
C ARG A 696 19.47 -53.70 -17.76
N SER A 697 19.89 -54.91 -17.39
CA SER A 697 20.30 -55.28 -16.02
C SER A 697 21.82 -55.30 -15.82
N LEU A 698 22.62 -55.04 -16.86
CA LEU A 698 24.06 -55.08 -16.77
C LEU A 698 24.63 -53.86 -16.00
N SER A 699 25.83 -53.98 -15.47
CA SER A 699 26.60 -52.82 -15.01
C SER A 699 26.87 -51.85 -16.17
N LEU A 700 27.27 -50.59 -15.88
CA LEU A 700 27.57 -49.60 -16.92
C LEU A 700 28.72 -50.03 -17.81
N ASP A 701 29.80 -50.62 -17.25
CA ASP A 701 30.94 -51.11 -17.98
C ASP A 701 30.54 -52.28 -18.91
N GLU A 702 29.77 -53.27 -18.38
CA GLU A 702 29.25 -54.36 -19.17
C GLU A 702 28.27 -53.89 -20.26
N PHE A 703 27.52 -52.83 -20.05
CA PHE A 703 26.65 -52.21 -21.06
C PHE A 703 27.49 -51.73 -22.27
N PHE A 704 28.60 -51.02 -22.04
CA PHE A 704 29.47 -50.55 -23.11
C PHE A 704 30.21 -51.71 -23.79
N ASP A 705 30.71 -52.70 -23.03
CA ASP A 705 31.41 -53.90 -23.57
C ASP A 705 30.53 -54.73 -24.52
N ASN A 706 29.20 -54.77 -24.26
CA ASN A 706 28.24 -55.50 -25.08
C ASN A 706 27.45 -54.57 -26.03
N GLY A 707 27.90 -53.36 -26.24
CA GLY A 707 27.19 -52.32 -27.00
C GLY A 707 26.87 -52.65 -28.45
N ALA A 708 27.55 -53.63 -29.05
CA ALA A 708 27.29 -54.08 -30.43
C ALA A 708 25.82 -54.46 -30.68
N LEU A 709 25.13 -54.98 -29.65
CA LEU A 709 23.67 -55.30 -29.69
C LEU A 709 22.80 -54.09 -30.00
N LEU A 710 23.21 -52.87 -29.61
CA LEU A 710 22.49 -51.64 -29.93
C LEU A 710 22.52 -51.32 -31.43
N SER A 711 23.58 -51.69 -32.10
CA SER A 711 23.80 -51.39 -33.52
C SER A 711 23.12 -52.38 -34.48
N GLU A 712 22.99 -53.66 -34.13
CA GLU A 712 22.47 -54.70 -35.03
C GLU A 712 21.05 -54.39 -35.52
N ILE A 713 20.11 -54.04 -34.63
CA ILE A 713 18.73 -53.78 -34.96
C ILE A 713 18.57 -52.49 -35.79
N LEU A 714 19.34 -51.46 -35.43
CA LEU A 714 19.23 -50.14 -36.07
C LEU A 714 19.90 -50.12 -37.45
N GLN A 715 20.98 -50.93 -37.67
CA GLN A 715 21.68 -51.01 -38.92
C GLN A 715 20.82 -51.52 -40.05
N GLU A 716 19.99 -52.52 -39.80
CA GLU A 716 19.06 -53.03 -40.80
C GLU A 716 18.04 -51.99 -41.23
N ARG A 717 17.49 -51.26 -40.24
CA ARG A 717 16.52 -50.18 -40.50
C ARG A 717 17.13 -49.02 -41.24
N LEU A 718 18.38 -48.66 -40.92
CA LEU A 718 19.12 -47.62 -41.62
C LEU A 718 19.35 -47.99 -43.08
N THR A 719 19.77 -49.21 -43.37
CA THR A 719 20.01 -49.71 -44.72
C THR A 719 18.71 -49.63 -45.56
N LYS A 720 17.57 -49.94 -44.94
CA LYS A 720 16.24 -49.85 -45.63
C LYS A 720 15.89 -48.38 -45.89
N ALA A 721 16.03 -47.51 -44.86
CA ALA A 721 15.70 -46.11 -45.01
C ALA A 721 16.58 -45.42 -46.10
N GLN A 722 17.87 -45.74 -46.17
CA GLN A 722 18.76 -45.20 -47.17
C GLN A 722 18.37 -45.56 -48.60
N ARG A 723 17.90 -46.80 -48.81
CA ARG A 723 17.36 -47.23 -50.11
C ARG A 723 16.16 -46.41 -50.57
N ASP A 724 15.34 -45.99 -49.58
CA ASP A 724 14.13 -45.21 -49.83
C ASP A 724 14.36 -43.68 -49.77
N GLU A 725 15.65 -43.24 -49.79
CA GLU A 725 16.07 -41.82 -49.63
C GLU A 725 15.58 -41.15 -48.36
N GLN A 726 15.41 -41.92 -47.26
CA GLN A 726 14.93 -41.50 -45.96
C GLN A 726 16.04 -41.45 -44.91
N VAL A 727 15.78 -40.79 -43.78
CA VAL A 727 16.62 -40.75 -42.61
C VAL A 727 15.88 -41.30 -41.39
N LEU A 728 16.57 -41.93 -40.47
CA LEU A 728 15.98 -42.38 -39.22
C LEU A 728 15.91 -41.24 -38.20
N ARG A 729 14.82 -41.14 -37.50
CA ARG A 729 14.63 -40.22 -36.36
C ARG A 729 13.88 -40.91 -35.25
N TYR A 730 14.14 -40.50 -33.98
CA TYR A 730 13.34 -40.98 -32.83
C TYR A 730 12.21 -39.99 -32.58
N VAL A 731 11.00 -40.37 -32.89
CA VAL A 731 9.84 -39.49 -32.99
C VAL A 731 8.79 -39.82 -31.93
N ALA A 732 8.24 -38.79 -31.28
CA ALA A 732 7.03 -38.85 -30.49
C ALA A 732 5.84 -38.43 -31.38
N ARG A 733 4.74 -39.18 -31.34
CA ARG A 733 3.48 -38.87 -32.05
C ARG A 733 2.30 -39.04 -31.14
N LEU A 734 1.38 -38.10 -31.25
CA LEU A 734 0.05 -38.13 -30.67
C LEU A 734 -0.98 -37.86 -31.75
N GLU A 735 -1.95 -38.74 -31.88
CA GLU A 735 -3.10 -38.56 -32.78
C GLU A 735 -4.35 -38.15 -31.99
N LYS A 736 -5.29 -37.50 -32.62
CA LYS A 736 -6.56 -37.03 -32.03
C LYS A 736 -7.36 -38.12 -31.31
N ASN A 737 -7.25 -39.38 -31.76
CA ASN A 737 -7.91 -40.55 -31.15
C ASN A 737 -7.24 -41.00 -29.84
N GLY A 738 -6.20 -40.29 -29.36
CA GLY A 738 -5.42 -40.64 -28.15
C GLY A 738 -4.33 -41.69 -28.41
N LYS A 739 -4.15 -42.15 -29.66
CA LYS A 739 -3.03 -43.06 -29.97
C LYS A 739 -1.70 -42.29 -29.83
N ALA A 740 -0.85 -42.75 -28.92
CA ALA A 740 0.43 -42.15 -28.61
C ALA A 740 1.56 -43.19 -28.85
N THR A 741 2.59 -42.78 -29.58
CA THR A 741 3.74 -43.65 -29.92
C THR A 741 5.06 -42.87 -29.78
N VAL A 742 6.07 -43.56 -29.33
CA VAL A 742 7.47 -43.06 -29.24
C VAL A 742 8.37 -44.14 -29.83
N GLY A 743 9.14 -43.80 -30.84
CA GLY A 743 10.01 -44.77 -31.44
C GLY A 743 10.74 -44.29 -32.71
N VAL A 744 11.53 -45.17 -33.33
CA VAL A 744 12.29 -44.85 -34.53
C VAL A 744 11.39 -44.86 -35.75
N GLU A 745 11.43 -43.78 -36.50
CA GLU A 745 10.70 -43.62 -37.80
C GLU A 745 11.70 -43.31 -38.94
N ALA A 746 11.42 -43.82 -40.12
CA ALA A 746 12.08 -43.39 -41.34
C ALA A 746 11.29 -42.23 -42.00
N LEU A 747 11.98 -41.12 -42.17
CA LEU A 747 11.35 -39.88 -42.69
C LEU A 747 12.03 -39.41 -43.97
N PRO A 748 11.25 -38.86 -44.95
CA PRO A 748 11.85 -38.19 -46.12
C PRO A 748 12.82 -37.07 -45.67
N ARG A 749 13.86 -36.82 -46.43
CA ARG A 749 14.87 -35.81 -46.11
C ARG A 749 14.32 -34.39 -46.02
N GLU A 750 13.24 -34.12 -46.76
CA GLU A 750 12.53 -32.85 -46.81
C GLU A 750 11.56 -32.67 -45.63
N HIS A 751 11.28 -33.71 -44.86
CA HIS A 751 10.36 -33.64 -43.72
C HIS A 751 10.86 -32.67 -42.67
N ALA A 752 9.97 -31.87 -42.05
CA ALA A 752 10.33 -30.88 -41.07
C ALA A 752 11.16 -31.46 -39.91
N LEU A 753 10.85 -32.70 -39.49
CA LEU A 753 11.60 -33.39 -38.39
C LEU A 753 12.94 -33.98 -38.83
N ALA A 754 13.27 -34.00 -40.16
CA ALA A 754 14.51 -34.57 -40.66
C ALA A 754 15.71 -33.61 -40.52
N ASN A 755 15.48 -32.29 -40.64
CA ASN A 755 16.51 -31.23 -40.70
C ASN A 755 16.60 -30.44 -39.40
N LEU A 756 17.28 -30.95 -38.39
CA LEU A 756 17.52 -30.30 -37.11
C LEU A 756 19.02 -29.91 -36.98
N LEU A 757 19.32 -28.93 -36.15
CA LEU A 757 20.65 -28.77 -35.60
C LEU A 757 20.88 -29.79 -34.48
N PRO A 758 22.13 -30.23 -34.26
CA PRO A 758 22.45 -31.16 -33.19
C PRO A 758 21.90 -30.67 -31.85
N CYS A 759 21.29 -31.58 -31.07
CA CYS A 759 20.69 -31.33 -29.76
C CYS A 759 19.40 -30.46 -29.76
N ASP A 760 18.93 -29.97 -30.92
CA ASP A 760 17.64 -29.28 -30.99
C ASP A 760 16.47 -30.22 -30.77
N ASN A 761 15.46 -29.71 -30.10
CA ASN A 761 14.10 -30.29 -30.07
C ASN A 761 13.23 -29.60 -31.12
N ILE A 762 12.24 -30.34 -31.65
CA ILE A 762 11.24 -29.82 -32.56
C ILE A 762 9.86 -30.36 -32.19
N PHE A 763 8.87 -29.51 -32.23
CA PHE A 763 7.48 -29.80 -31.97
C PHE A 763 6.65 -29.32 -33.17
N ALA A 764 5.93 -30.18 -33.82
CA ALA A 764 4.98 -29.87 -34.90
C ALA A 764 3.56 -30.10 -34.38
N ILE A 765 2.77 -29.03 -34.39
CA ILE A 765 1.38 -28.99 -33.91
C ILE A 765 0.48 -28.88 -35.11
N GLU A 766 -0.31 -29.92 -35.39
CA GLU A 766 -1.39 -29.89 -36.33
C GLU A 766 -2.71 -29.61 -35.62
N SER A 767 -3.44 -28.60 -36.07
CA SER A 767 -4.72 -28.21 -35.48
C SER A 767 -5.76 -27.91 -36.58
N LYS A 768 -6.98 -27.55 -36.22
CA LYS A 768 -7.95 -27.09 -37.21
C LYS A 768 -7.50 -25.83 -37.94
N TRP A 769 -6.78 -24.93 -37.25
CA TRP A 769 -6.27 -23.69 -37.86
C TRP A 769 -4.94 -23.89 -38.61
N TYR A 770 -4.09 -24.80 -38.15
CA TYR A 770 -2.79 -25.14 -38.72
C TYR A 770 -2.79 -26.53 -39.33
N LYS A 771 -3.69 -26.77 -40.31
CA LYS A 771 -3.92 -28.07 -40.91
C LYS A 771 -2.94 -28.35 -42.05
N ASP A 772 -2.82 -27.42 -43.00
CA ASP A 772 -2.03 -27.61 -44.21
C ASP A 772 -0.53 -27.25 -43.98
N ASN A 773 -0.27 -26.41 -43.00
CA ASN A 773 1.08 -26.02 -42.57
C ASN A 773 1.11 -26.05 -41.05
N PRO A 774 1.63 -27.12 -40.43
CA PRO A 774 1.71 -27.25 -38.99
C PRO A 774 2.46 -26.12 -38.32
N LEU A 775 2.03 -25.71 -37.12
CA LEU A 775 2.79 -24.78 -36.29
C LEU A 775 4.05 -25.50 -35.73
N VAL A 776 5.22 -24.97 -36.04
CA VAL A 776 6.49 -25.62 -35.66
C VAL A 776 7.22 -24.73 -34.64
N ILE A 777 7.56 -25.33 -33.49
CA ILE A 777 8.43 -24.75 -32.46
C ILE A 777 9.71 -25.56 -32.43
N ARG A 778 10.85 -24.87 -32.58
CA ARG A 778 12.16 -25.52 -32.64
C ARG A 778 13.22 -24.72 -31.89
N GLY A 779 14.17 -25.43 -31.28
CA GLY A 779 15.33 -24.86 -30.60
C GLY A 779 15.96 -25.80 -29.58
N PRO A 780 16.88 -25.29 -28.74
CA PRO A 780 17.51 -26.09 -27.68
C PRO A 780 16.48 -26.64 -26.71
N GLY A 781 16.36 -27.96 -26.59
CA GLY A 781 15.40 -28.65 -25.72
C GLY A 781 15.96 -29.03 -24.34
N ALA A 782 17.19 -28.61 -24.04
CA ALA A 782 17.88 -28.81 -22.77
C ALA A 782 18.82 -27.63 -22.50
N GLY A 783 19.19 -27.46 -21.24
CA GLY A 783 20.15 -26.45 -20.81
C GLY A 783 19.65 -25.69 -19.55
N ARG A 784 20.56 -25.47 -18.60
CA ARG A 784 20.28 -24.88 -17.31
C ARG A 784 19.73 -23.45 -17.43
N GLU A 785 20.29 -22.64 -18.32
CA GLU A 785 19.89 -21.24 -18.48
C GLU A 785 18.51 -21.10 -19.14
N VAL A 786 18.25 -21.89 -20.21
CA VAL A 786 16.96 -21.87 -20.91
C VAL A 786 15.83 -22.42 -20.02
N THR A 787 16.11 -23.43 -19.19
CA THR A 787 15.14 -23.95 -18.21
C THR A 787 14.88 -22.94 -17.10
N ALA A 788 15.93 -22.30 -16.56
CA ALA A 788 15.78 -21.21 -15.60
C ALA A 788 14.96 -20.04 -16.18
N GLY A 789 15.19 -19.70 -17.46
CA GLY A 789 14.40 -18.72 -18.20
C GLY A 789 12.93 -19.08 -18.32
N ALA A 790 12.59 -20.36 -18.51
CA ALA A 790 11.19 -20.81 -18.53
C ALA A 790 10.51 -20.67 -17.16
N ILE A 791 11.19 -21.01 -16.06
CA ILE A 791 10.70 -20.79 -14.69
C ILE A 791 10.46 -19.31 -14.44
N GLN A 792 11.39 -18.44 -14.86
CA GLN A 792 11.23 -16.99 -14.74
C GLN A 792 10.07 -16.46 -15.63
N SER A 793 9.86 -17.05 -16.81
CA SER A 793 8.72 -16.73 -17.67
C SER A 793 7.38 -17.11 -17.01
N ASP A 794 7.31 -18.29 -16.38
CA ASP A 794 6.12 -18.73 -15.65
C ASP A 794 5.87 -17.82 -14.44
N LEU A 795 6.90 -17.37 -13.72
CA LEU A 795 6.78 -16.39 -12.63
C LEU A 795 6.24 -15.04 -13.15
N ASN A 796 6.71 -14.55 -14.30
CA ASN A 796 6.18 -13.35 -14.93
C ASN A 796 4.70 -13.51 -15.34
N ARG A 797 4.30 -14.66 -15.88
CA ARG A 797 2.90 -14.94 -16.23
C ARG A 797 2.02 -14.99 -14.99
N LEU A 798 2.48 -15.67 -13.95
CA LEU A 798 1.77 -15.77 -12.67
C LEU A 798 1.58 -14.39 -12.04
N ALA A 799 2.62 -13.55 -12.02
CA ALA A 799 2.54 -12.17 -11.53
C ALA A 799 1.49 -11.32 -12.28
N GLY A 800 1.28 -11.58 -13.56
CA GLY A 800 0.23 -10.91 -14.35
C GLY A 800 -1.20 -11.35 -14.00
N LEU A 801 -1.36 -12.41 -13.19
CA LEU A 801 -2.66 -12.94 -12.75
C LEU A 801 -3.03 -12.45 -11.33
N PHE A 802 -2.09 -11.89 -10.57
CA PHE A 802 -2.29 -11.32 -9.25
C PHE A 802 -2.89 -9.91 -9.33
#